data_42fea97d758d14ae3b71e1e2c520c8c0
#
_entry.id   42fea97d758d14ae3b71e1e2c520c8c0
#
_cell.length_a   1.000
_cell.length_b   1.000
_cell.length_c   1.000
_cell.angle_alpha   90.00
_cell.angle_beta   90.00
_cell.angle_gamma   90.00
#
_symmetry.space_group_name_H-M   'P 1'
#
loop_
_entity.id
_entity.type
_entity.pdbx_description
1 polymer ?
#
loop_
_entity_poly.entity_id
_entity_poly.type
_entity_poly.pdbx_seq_one_letter_code
_entity_poly.pdbx_strand_id
1 'polypeptide(L)'
;MSRSPVKHWSAQTPHASGRLCRLAIVTAVVIPIMACRTVGSLPALEQEIELQGPSPLIVVPGVVSDSDQKEANRLWLSANASFEIRRFPQVILTSLEIVSSFPASEVSGEALWLIARAHFEMGDFLKADEIASRYAELMPRQDPRGAAIRLWQSSIITDASSRVDRLLRIEEGSSAEDITQAIARLRLSFDSIGLDELELVIEGVLPSRGPLMSVAEARLSVLLLQDGRATDALMVAERALESGVSGEERTWAEGVLVGQVPSGEERQTVFTIGVVLPFGGPPALAEFSTLIREGIEVATGTLLGDGFEVSVDFRDDEGDPLLSLQRVTELDQAGVVGIIGFLQDDDFLAAADARARPIALVSPTARSADRAGAAAYSLEGSDPAAAASVARYAASRAYQRIAIVYPQTPNAEAEADAFEVTAEKLGMPIVGRFAYEAGATFFEPQISAALNALRSEEFERLALAPNDTLHMEVLEPTALFMPIPPEDVEFLAPQVIHFGLDTMAVEILGTSGWTDSQILNAVEPRLTTGVIATAPVASQESLLGQARFRDAYESRYQRSLVGTTASVGYDATMLLLEALRNRRLEPDEIRASFESLEGVLGATGVFSVVEGRIVRDTEVVRIDRQAAVPIERMRPPLGERRR
;
A
#
# COMPACT_ATOMS: atom_id res chain seq x y z
N MET A 1 -65.31 -9.59 -12.08
CA MET A 1 -66.04 -8.48 -11.42
C MET A 1 -64.99 -7.57 -10.84
N SER A 2 -64.82 -6.48 -11.22
CA SER A 2 -65.04 -5.15 -11.73
C SER A 2 -63.73 -4.40 -11.61
N ARG A 3 -63.13 -4.03 -12.71
CA ARG A 3 -63.12 -2.69 -13.36
C ARG A 3 -62.36 -1.59 -12.61
N SER A 4 -61.34 -1.14 -13.30
CA SER A 4 -60.55 0.12 -13.20
C SER A 4 -61.40 1.38 -13.03
N PRO A 5 -60.77 2.57 -12.81
CA PRO A 5 -60.25 3.30 -13.97
C PRO A 5 -58.97 4.16 -13.77
N VAL A 6 -58.37 4.32 -14.92
CA VAL A 6 -57.36 5.30 -15.39
C VAL A 6 -57.84 6.74 -15.13
N LYS A 7 -56.90 7.65 -14.77
CA LYS A 7 -57.06 9.07 -15.05
C LYS A 7 -55.74 9.66 -15.60
N HIS A 8 -55.83 9.98 -16.91
CA HIS A 8 -54.99 10.93 -17.62
C HIS A 8 -55.07 12.34 -16.97
N TRP A 9 -53.99 13.06 -16.94
CA TRP A 9 -54.01 14.49 -17.07
C TRP A 9 -52.87 14.98 -17.98
N SER A 10 -53.33 15.76 -18.94
CA SER A 10 -52.63 16.30 -20.08
C SER A 10 -51.95 17.64 -19.75
N ALA A 11 -50.96 17.96 -20.57
CA ALA A 11 -50.20 19.18 -20.72
C ALA A 11 -51.02 20.46 -20.75
N GLN A 12 -50.39 21.54 -20.31
CA GLN A 12 -50.56 22.89 -20.87
C GLN A 12 -49.32 23.75 -20.61
N THR A 13 -48.69 24.18 -21.71
CA THR A 13 -47.84 25.37 -21.82
C THR A 13 -48.68 26.62 -21.84
N PRO A 14 -48.16 27.81 -21.48
CA PRO A 14 -48.37 28.97 -22.30
C PRO A 14 -47.08 29.71 -22.71
N HIS A 15 -47.14 30.15 -23.94
CA HIS A 15 -46.32 31.19 -24.56
C HIS A 15 -46.61 32.59 -23.97
N ALA A 16 -45.60 33.48 -23.97
CA ALA A 16 -45.59 34.71 -24.75
C ALA A 16 -44.57 35.72 -24.20
N SER A 17 -43.69 36.12 -25.08
CA SER A 17 -43.38 37.50 -25.57
C SER A 17 -42.81 38.45 -24.49
N GLY A 18 -41.71 39.10 -24.64
CA GLY A 18 -41.06 39.70 -25.75
C GLY A 18 -40.60 41.10 -25.37
N ARG A 19 -39.41 41.49 -25.65
CA ARG A 19 -38.97 42.82 -26.12
C ARG A 19 -37.47 43.07 -25.88
N LEU A 20 -36.76 43.02 -26.93
CA LEU A 20 -35.71 43.92 -27.44
C LEU A 20 -35.33 45.12 -26.55
N CYS A 21 -34.06 45.29 -26.28
CA CYS A 21 -33.38 46.58 -26.39
C CYS A 21 -31.92 46.39 -26.84
N ARG A 22 -31.54 47.28 -27.72
CA ARG A 22 -30.43 47.29 -28.67
C ARG A 22 -29.11 47.78 -28.07
N LEU A 23 -28.04 47.28 -28.66
CA LEU A 23 -26.83 47.95 -29.17
C LEU A 23 -25.92 48.74 -28.19
N ALA A 24 -24.70 48.28 -28.09
CA ALA A 24 -23.52 49.12 -28.34
C ALA A 24 -22.34 48.23 -28.81
N ILE A 25 -21.97 48.40 -30.04
CA ILE A 25 -20.75 47.92 -30.70
C ILE A 25 -19.62 48.81 -30.20
N VAL A 26 -18.57 48.24 -29.65
CA VAL A 26 -17.25 48.88 -29.61
C VAL A 26 -16.23 47.90 -30.19
N THR A 27 -15.81 48.24 -31.36
CA THR A 27 -14.69 47.71 -32.13
C THR A 27 -13.39 48.05 -31.41
N ALA A 28 -12.57 47.06 -31.06
CA ALA A 28 -11.17 47.29 -30.73
C ALA A 28 -10.32 46.15 -31.29
N VAL A 29 -9.68 46.48 -32.35
CA VAL A 29 -8.35 46.15 -32.90
C VAL A 29 -7.67 44.91 -32.31
N VAL A 30 -7.56 43.90 -33.18
CA VAL A 30 -6.69 42.73 -33.05
C VAL A 30 -5.25 43.14 -33.33
N ILE A 31 -4.36 42.91 -32.38
CA ILE A 31 -2.92 42.83 -32.59
C ILE A 31 -2.50 41.42 -32.14
N PRO A 32 -1.92 40.59 -33.01
CA PRO A 32 -1.38 39.31 -32.60
C PRO A 32 0.02 39.53 -32.05
N ILE A 33 0.19 39.47 -30.76
CA ILE A 33 1.51 39.26 -30.17
C ILE A 33 1.68 37.76 -29.94
N MET A 34 2.34 37.10 -30.88
CA MET A 34 3.06 35.86 -30.61
C MET A 34 4.09 36.15 -29.53
N ALA A 35 3.81 35.71 -28.34
CA ALA A 35 4.82 35.49 -27.32
C ALA A 35 4.71 34.03 -26.92
N CYS A 36 5.61 33.21 -27.47
CA CYS A 36 6.03 31.98 -26.84
C CYS A 36 6.47 32.34 -25.41
N ARG A 37 5.58 32.19 -24.46
CA ARG A 37 5.97 32.03 -23.06
C ARG A 37 6.22 30.53 -22.87
N THR A 38 7.51 30.19 -22.94
CA THR A 38 8.05 29.09 -22.14
C THR A 38 7.29 29.08 -20.83
N VAL A 39 6.64 27.96 -20.55
CA VAL A 39 6.22 27.61 -19.20
C VAL A 39 7.53 27.60 -18.40
N GLY A 40 7.83 28.73 -17.78
CA GLY A 40 8.87 28.79 -16.77
C GLY A 40 8.45 27.78 -15.72
N SER A 41 9.27 26.75 -15.57
CA SER A 41 9.34 25.99 -14.33
C SER A 41 9.17 27.00 -13.20
N LEU A 42 8.15 26.79 -12.37
CA LEU A 42 8.11 27.40 -11.04
C LEU A 42 9.51 27.22 -10.50
N PRO A 43 10.18 28.30 -10.03
CA PRO A 43 11.44 28.12 -9.35
C PRO A 43 11.12 27.11 -8.24
N ALA A 44 11.82 26.00 -8.25
CA ALA A 44 11.87 25.12 -7.12
C ALA A 44 12.10 26.03 -5.91
N LEU A 45 11.17 26.04 -4.98
CA LEU A 45 11.33 26.58 -3.65
C LEU A 45 12.26 25.65 -2.85
N GLU A 46 13.35 25.22 -3.48
CA GLU A 46 14.60 24.80 -2.90
C GLU A 46 15.46 26.05 -2.60
N GLN A 47 14.87 27.06 -1.99
CA GLN A 47 15.63 27.80 -1.03
C GLN A 47 15.53 26.92 0.22
N GLU A 48 16.58 26.10 0.47
CA GLU A 48 17.00 25.81 1.82
C GLU A 48 16.84 27.13 2.56
N ILE A 49 15.83 27.22 3.42
CA ILE A 49 15.82 28.20 4.46
C ILE A 49 16.89 27.66 5.41
N GLU A 50 18.17 27.84 5.02
CA GLU A 50 19.24 27.87 5.98
C GLU A 50 18.77 28.87 7.01
N LEU A 51 18.38 28.38 8.16
CA LEU A 51 18.33 29.15 9.39
C LEU A 51 19.79 29.57 9.66
N GLN A 52 20.26 30.57 8.90
CA GLN A 52 21.63 31.08 8.99
C GLN A 52 21.82 31.62 10.38
N GLY A 53 22.64 30.92 11.12
CA GLY A 53 23.17 31.33 12.39
C GLY A 53 22.21 31.15 13.57
N PRO A 54 22.74 31.17 14.80
CA PRO A 54 21.94 31.13 16.00
C PRO A 54 21.29 32.50 16.21
N SER A 55 20.30 32.85 15.40
CA SER A 55 19.25 33.76 15.84
C SER A 55 18.46 32.97 16.87
N PRO A 56 18.53 33.33 18.14
CA PRO A 56 17.69 32.68 19.11
C PRO A 56 16.26 32.98 18.71
N LEU A 57 15.56 31.96 18.24
CA LEU A 57 14.09 31.95 18.26
C LEU A 57 13.67 31.83 19.73
N ILE A 58 14.11 32.80 20.54
CA ILE A 58 13.79 32.88 21.92
C ILE A 58 12.40 33.53 21.97
N VAL A 59 11.44 32.83 22.52
CA VAL A 59 10.29 33.49 23.15
C VAL A 59 10.89 34.26 24.32
N VAL A 60 11.37 35.48 24.06
CA VAL A 60 11.90 36.36 25.10
C VAL A 60 10.68 36.82 25.91
N PRO A 61 10.68 36.63 27.25
CA PRO A 61 9.71 37.31 28.08
C PRO A 61 9.94 38.83 27.90
N GLY A 62 9.08 39.46 27.15
CA GLY A 62 9.15 40.88 26.84
C GLY A 62 7.75 41.47 26.87
N VAL A 63 7.69 42.79 27.10
CA VAL A 63 6.42 43.51 26.99
C VAL A 63 6.12 43.71 25.52
N VAL A 64 5.11 43.03 25.02
CA VAL A 64 4.59 43.24 23.66
C VAL A 64 3.62 44.41 23.69
N SER A 65 3.65 45.27 22.68
CA SER A 65 2.63 46.32 22.56
C SER A 65 1.28 45.71 22.19
N ASP A 66 0.16 46.34 22.62
CA ASP A 66 -1.17 45.87 22.26
C ASP A 66 -1.40 45.79 20.73
N SER A 67 -0.70 46.61 19.94
CA SER A 67 -0.78 46.57 18.48
C SER A 67 -0.06 45.34 17.92
N ASP A 68 1.13 45.02 18.46
CA ASP A 68 1.92 43.87 17.99
C ASP A 68 1.26 42.55 18.40
N GLN A 69 0.67 42.48 19.60
CA GLN A 69 -0.10 41.32 20.03
C GLN A 69 -1.33 41.08 19.13
N LYS A 70 -2.04 42.15 18.73
CA LYS A 70 -3.18 42.04 17.80
C LYS A 70 -2.75 41.57 16.42
N GLU A 71 -1.62 42.07 15.93
CA GLU A 71 -1.10 41.64 14.62
C GLU A 71 -0.59 40.19 14.67
N ALA A 72 0.13 39.79 15.72
CA ALA A 72 0.53 38.40 15.93
C ALA A 72 -0.70 37.45 15.97
N ASN A 73 -1.76 37.83 16.68
CA ASN A 73 -2.98 37.06 16.74
C ASN A 73 -3.69 36.95 15.37
N ARG A 74 -3.68 38.04 14.58
CA ARG A 74 -4.22 38.04 13.21
C ARG A 74 -3.46 37.05 12.32
N LEU A 75 -2.12 37.08 12.36
CA LEU A 75 -1.26 36.16 11.61
C LEU A 75 -1.48 34.71 12.07
N TRP A 76 -1.59 34.50 13.39
CA TRP A 76 -1.89 33.20 13.96
C TRP A 76 -3.21 32.59 13.44
N LEU A 77 -4.28 33.37 13.40
CA LEU A 77 -5.54 32.91 12.82
C LEU A 77 -5.41 32.58 11.34
N SER A 78 -4.61 33.37 10.59
CA SER A 78 -4.33 33.11 9.17
C SER A 78 -3.52 31.83 8.96
N ALA A 79 -2.52 31.58 9.82
CA ALA A 79 -1.70 30.38 9.77
C ALA A 79 -2.53 29.12 10.07
N ASN A 80 -3.37 29.16 11.11
CA ASN A 80 -4.28 28.04 11.41
C ASN A 80 -5.28 27.79 10.28
N ALA A 81 -5.89 28.82 9.73
CA ALA A 81 -6.79 28.67 8.59
C ALA A 81 -6.06 28.04 7.36
N SER A 82 -4.79 28.39 7.15
CA SER A 82 -3.97 27.80 6.10
C SER A 82 -3.63 26.34 6.40
N PHE A 83 -3.44 25.98 7.68
CA PHE A 83 -3.20 24.60 8.09
C PHE A 83 -4.41 23.71 7.82
N GLU A 84 -5.62 24.15 8.19
CA GLU A 84 -6.87 23.42 7.94
C GLU A 84 -7.13 23.13 6.46
N ILE A 85 -6.66 24.01 5.56
CA ILE A 85 -6.78 23.81 4.11
C ILE A 85 -5.50 23.24 3.51
N ARG A 86 -4.61 22.67 4.32
CA ARG A 86 -3.37 21.97 3.94
C ARG A 86 -2.39 22.80 3.08
N ARG A 87 -2.38 24.13 3.25
CA ARG A 87 -1.40 25.02 2.60
C ARG A 87 -0.13 25.17 3.45
N PHE A 88 0.56 24.07 3.70
CA PHE A 88 1.69 23.99 4.63
C PHE A 88 2.83 24.98 4.35
N PRO A 89 3.28 25.23 3.10
CA PRO A 89 4.28 26.28 2.85
C PRO A 89 3.82 27.67 3.31
N GLN A 90 2.54 28.01 3.16
CA GLN A 90 2.00 29.28 3.65
C GLN A 90 1.92 29.32 5.17
N VAL A 91 1.59 28.18 5.80
CA VAL A 91 1.63 28.03 7.26
C VAL A 91 3.02 28.36 7.79
N ILE A 92 4.06 27.74 7.22
CA ILE A 92 5.46 27.94 7.64
C ILE A 92 5.84 29.41 7.50
N LEU A 93 5.58 30.04 6.35
CA LEU A 93 5.93 31.45 6.12
C LEU A 93 5.23 32.38 7.12
N THR A 94 3.92 32.22 7.32
CA THR A 94 3.15 33.09 8.22
C THR A 94 3.53 32.86 9.69
N SER A 95 3.81 31.62 10.09
CA SER A 95 4.24 31.28 11.44
C SER A 95 5.67 31.74 11.72
N LEU A 96 6.59 31.67 10.74
CA LEU A 96 7.93 32.26 10.86
C LEU A 96 7.89 33.78 11.01
N GLU A 97 6.96 34.45 10.33
CA GLU A 97 6.75 35.91 10.51
C GLU A 97 6.35 36.23 11.95
N ILE A 98 5.48 35.43 12.57
CA ILE A 98 5.11 35.60 13.98
C ILE A 98 6.34 35.44 14.87
N VAL A 99 7.08 34.33 14.72
CA VAL A 99 8.23 34.00 15.57
C VAL A 99 9.35 35.04 15.43
N SER A 100 9.59 35.56 14.22
CA SER A 100 10.67 36.52 13.96
C SER A 100 10.30 37.96 14.31
N SER A 101 9.09 38.39 13.99
CA SER A 101 8.67 39.79 14.17
C SER A 101 8.03 40.06 15.53
N PHE A 102 7.41 39.05 16.14
CA PHE A 102 6.68 39.13 17.38
C PHE A 102 7.10 38.04 18.40
N PRO A 103 8.41 37.87 18.67
CA PRO A 103 8.92 36.74 19.47
C PRO A 103 8.40 36.71 20.91
N ALA A 104 8.01 37.86 21.45
CA ALA A 104 7.45 37.98 22.81
C ALA A 104 5.89 37.90 22.84
N SER A 105 5.25 37.65 21.70
CA SER A 105 3.78 37.48 21.66
C SER A 105 3.36 36.15 22.30
N GLU A 106 2.14 36.12 22.85
CA GLU A 106 1.56 34.92 23.46
C GLU A 106 1.43 33.74 22.48
N VAL A 107 1.33 34.02 21.16
CA VAL A 107 1.14 33.00 20.12
C VAL A 107 2.47 32.58 19.45
N SER A 108 3.60 33.14 19.83
CA SER A 108 4.88 32.84 19.20
C SER A 108 5.30 31.38 19.40
N GLY A 109 5.13 30.84 20.62
CA GLY A 109 5.39 29.43 20.91
C GLY A 109 4.49 28.49 20.10
N GLU A 110 3.20 28.79 20.07
CA GLU A 110 2.23 27.98 19.31
C GLU A 110 2.47 28.07 17.79
N ALA A 111 2.98 29.22 17.30
CA ALA A 111 3.39 29.35 15.91
C ALA A 111 4.59 28.45 15.58
N LEU A 112 5.56 28.32 16.50
CA LEU A 112 6.69 27.40 16.35
C LEU A 112 6.22 25.93 16.30
N TRP A 113 5.27 25.56 17.18
CA TRP A 113 4.68 24.23 17.15
C TRP A 113 3.91 23.95 15.84
N LEU A 114 3.20 24.95 15.32
CA LEU A 114 2.50 24.83 14.06
C LEU A 114 3.45 24.65 12.86
N ILE A 115 4.65 25.26 12.91
CA ILE A 115 5.70 25.01 11.91
C ILE A 115 6.16 23.54 11.96
N ALA A 116 6.41 22.99 13.16
CA ALA A 116 6.80 21.58 13.31
C ALA A 116 5.75 20.64 12.71
N ARG A 117 4.47 20.89 13.02
CA ARG A 117 3.35 20.12 12.45
C ARG A 117 3.25 20.26 10.94
N ALA A 118 3.46 21.44 10.38
CA ALA A 118 3.43 21.66 8.94
C ALA A 118 4.56 20.90 8.22
N HIS A 119 5.78 20.87 8.77
CA HIS A 119 6.86 20.04 8.25
C HIS A 119 6.54 18.54 8.34
N PHE A 120 5.93 18.10 9.44
CA PHE A 120 5.46 16.73 9.59
C PHE A 120 4.48 16.33 8.48
N GLU A 121 3.45 17.15 8.25
CA GLU A 121 2.45 16.93 7.20
C GLU A 121 3.04 16.94 5.76
N MET A 122 4.20 17.56 5.59
CA MET A 122 4.96 17.56 4.34
C MET A 122 5.93 16.38 4.21
N GLY A 123 6.06 15.53 5.24
CA GLY A 123 7.01 14.42 5.28
C GLY A 123 8.46 14.84 5.61
N ASP A 124 8.70 16.08 6.01
CA ASP A 124 10.02 16.58 6.41
C ASP A 124 10.24 16.34 7.91
N PHE A 125 10.40 15.07 8.28
CA PHE A 125 10.47 14.61 9.67
C PHE A 125 11.70 15.18 10.42
N LEU A 126 12.83 15.36 9.74
CA LEU A 126 14.04 15.93 10.37
C LEU A 126 13.80 17.37 10.81
N LYS A 127 13.20 18.20 9.97
CA LYS A 127 12.86 19.57 10.35
C LYS A 127 11.73 19.62 11.37
N ALA A 128 10.76 18.74 11.25
CA ALA A 128 9.69 18.61 12.23
C ALA A 128 10.25 18.32 13.63
N ASP A 129 11.16 17.36 13.76
CA ASP A 129 11.84 17.02 15.02
C ASP A 129 12.71 18.18 15.56
N GLU A 130 13.51 18.81 14.70
CA GLU A 130 14.36 19.94 15.09
C GLU A 130 13.54 21.08 15.69
N ILE A 131 12.45 21.47 15.02
CA ILE A 131 11.59 22.58 15.46
C ILE A 131 10.78 22.19 16.70
N ALA A 132 10.29 20.96 16.78
CA ALA A 132 9.63 20.46 17.98
C ALA A 132 10.55 20.40 19.19
N SER A 133 11.84 20.09 19.01
CA SER A 133 12.84 20.14 20.07
C SER A 133 13.01 21.56 20.59
N ARG A 134 13.15 22.54 19.71
CA ARG A 134 13.23 23.96 20.10
C ARG A 134 11.98 24.42 20.85
N TYR A 135 10.81 24.00 20.39
CA TYR A 135 9.55 24.29 21.06
C TYR A 135 9.50 23.70 22.49
N ALA A 136 9.89 22.44 22.64
CA ALA A 136 9.93 21.77 23.93
C ALA A 136 10.95 22.41 24.91
N GLU A 137 12.08 22.93 24.43
CA GLU A 137 13.09 23.65 25.24
C GLU A 137 12.59 25.01 25.76
N LEU A 138 11.64 25.61 25.06
CA LEU A 138 11.02 26.88 25.48
C LEU A 138 9.95 26.69 26.54
N MET A 139 9.48 25.48 26.75
CA MET A 139 8.44 25.17 27.71
C MET A 139 8.95 25.21 29.15
N PRO A 140 8.09 25.60 30.11
CA PRO A 140 8.39 25.38 31.52
C PRO A 140 8.63 23.89 31.78
N ARG A 141 9.63 23.57 32.60
CA ARG A 141 10.00 22.15 32.89
C ARG A 141 8.85 21.27 33.39
N GLN A 142 7.79 21.84 33.92
CA GLN A 142 6.61 21.10 34.43
C GLN A 142 5.41 21.20 33.52
N ASP A 143 5.57 21.64 32.26
CA ASP A 143 4.47 21.69 31.31
C ASP A 143 4.13 20.26 30.81
N PRO A 144 2.91 19.76 31.04
CA PRO A 144 2.53 18.41 30.63
C PRO A 144 2.64 18.18 29.11
N ARG A 145 2.60 19.23 28.30
CA ARG A 145 2.78 19.14 26.85
C ARG A 145 4.18 18.71 26.45
N GLY A 146 5.18 18.94 27.30
CA GLY A 146 6.57 18.54 27.03
C GLY A 146 6.71 17.03 26.79
N ALA A 147 6.08 16.22 27.64
CA ALA A 147 6.07 14.76 27.49
C ALA A 147 5.36 14.33 26.19
N ALA A 148 4.18 14.88 25.93
CA ALA A 148 3.43 14.59 24.71
C ALA A 148 4.22 14.91 23.43
N ILE A 149 4.96 16.03 23.43
CA ILE A 149 5.83 16.40 22.30
C ILE A 149 6.98 15.40 22.13
N ARG A 150 7.64 14.99 23.22
CA ARG A 150 8.73 14.00 23.16
C ARG A 150 8.23 12.63 22.69
N LEU A 151 7.06 12.22 23.15
CA LEU A 151 6.38 11.02 22.64
C LEU A 151 6.06 11.15 21.15
N TRP A 152 5.53 12.29 20.71
CA TRP A 152 5.29 12.52 19.30
C TRP A 152 6.58 12.49 18.48
N GLN A 153 7.66 13.15 18.94
CA GLN A 153 8.98 13.10 18.29
C GLN A 153 9.49 11.66 18.15
N SER A 154 9.35 10.85 19.22
CA SER A 154 9.78 9.46 19.17
C SER A 154 9.00 8.60 18.13
N SER A 155 7.83 9.04 17.68
CA SER A 155 7.06 8.34 16.66
C SER A 155 7.45 8.69 15.23
N ILE A 156 8.14 9.81 15.03
CA ILE A 156 8.53 10.28 13.69
C ILE A 156 10.02 10.07 13.39
N ILE A 157 10.82 9.74 14.41
CA ILE A 157 12.25 9.49 14.28
C ILE A 157 12.47 8.02 13.94
N THR A 158 13.15 7.76 12.84
CA THR A 158 13.51 6.41 12.40
C THR A 158 14.74 5.86 13.09
N ASP A 159 15.70 6.74 13.42
CA ASP A 159 16.94 6.37 14.10
C ASP A 159 16.70 6.02 15.58
N ALA A 160 17.09 4.81 15.99
CA ALA A 160 16.87 4.30 17.35
C ALA A 160 17.59 5.12 18.42
N SER A 161 18.81 5.57 18.15
CA SER A 161 19.62 6.39 19.06
C SER A 161 18.95 7.73 19.35
N SER A 162 18.53 8.44 18.30
CA SER A 162 17.79 9.70 18.42
C SER A 162 16.45 9.52 19.11
N ARG A 163 15.75 8.41 18.84
CA ARG A 163 14.47 8.09 19.50
C ARG A 163 14.64 7.89 21.00
N VAL A 164 15.66 7.13 21.41
CA VAL A 164 15.99 6.91 22.82
C VAL A 164 16.36 8.25 23.49
N ASP A 165 17.18 9.10 22.84
CA ASP A 165 17.52 10.45 23.36
C ASP A 165 16.26 11.27 23.64
N ARG A 166 15.30 11.29 22.73
CA ARG A 166 14.04 12.06 22.93
C ARG A 166 13.21 11.53 24.08
N LEU A 167 13.11 10.22 24.23
CA LEU A 167 12.36 9.57 25.31
C LEU A 167 13.01 9.81 26.66
N LEU A 168 14.33 9.72 26.76
CA LEU A 168 15.07 9.96 28.02
C LEU A 168 15.02 11.44 28.48
N ARG A 169 14.64 12.35 27.61
CA ARG A 169 14.42 13.77 27.94
C ARG A 169 13.00 14.08 28.46
N ILE A 170 12.13 13.08 28.60
CA ILE A 170 10.82 13.23 29.26
C ILE A 170 11.06 13.41 30.77
N GLU A 171 10.48 14.46 31.34
CA GLU A 171 10.74 14.83 32.71
C GLU A 171 10.05 13.91 33.74
N GLU A 172 10.66 13.74 34.90
CA GLU A 172 10.17 12.90 35.99
C GLU A 172 8.76 13.30 36.52
N GLY A 173 8.35 14.54 36.32
CA GLY A 173 7.05 15.06 36.71
C GLY A 173 5.91 14.80 35.71
N SER A 174 6.17 14.06 34.65
CA SER A 174 5.18 13.71 33.64
C SER A 174 4.12 12.74 34.18
N SER A 175 2.99 12.62 33.48
CA SER A 175 1.92 11.72 33.91
C SER A 175 2.38 10.24 33.93
N ALA A 176 1.78 9.44 34.80
CA ALA A 176 2.09 8.00 34.83
C ALA A 176 1.79 7.30 33.50
N GLU A 177 0.84 7.82 32.74
CA GLU A 177 0.48 7.33 31.42
C GLU A 177 1.57 7.63 30.41
N ASP A 178 2.08 8.87 30.37
CA ASP A 178 3.18 9.28 29.47
C ASP A 178 4.46 8.46 29.77
N ILE A 179 4.78 8.27 31.05
CA ILE A 179 5.93 7.46 31.46
C ILE A 179 5.76 5.99 31.01
N THR A 180 4.56 5.43 31.16
CA THR A 180 4.28 4.06 30.73
C THR A 180 4.43 3.91 29.21
N GLN A 181 3.91 4.87 28.44
CA GLN A 181 4.07 4.89 26.98
C GLN A 181 5.55 5.07 26.58
N ALA A 182 6.28 5.92 27.28
CA ALA A 182 7.71 6.13 27.01
C ALA A 182 8.53 4.86 27.29
N ILE A 183 8.25 4.14 28.39
CA ILE A 183 8.91 2.87 28.70
C ILE A 183 8.63 1.84 27.60
N ALA A 184 7.37 1.73 27.16
CA ALA A 184 7.03 0.81 26.08
C ALA A 184 7.80 1.10 24.79
N ARG A 185 7.94 2.37 24.42
CA ARG A 185 8.72 2.80 23.24
C ARG A 185 10.23 2.63 23.40
N LEU A 186 10.78 2.84 24.61
CA LEU A 186 12.16 2.54 24.91
C LEU A 186 12.46 1.06 24.70
N ARG A 187 11.61 0.17 25.20
CA ARG A 187 11.74 -1.27 25.01
C ARG A 187 11.81 -1.65 23.53
N LEU A 188 10.93 -1.09 22.72
CA LEU A 188 10.95 -1.32 21.27
C LEU A 188 12.25 -0.82 20.60
N SER A 189 12.86 0.25 21.12
CA SER A 189 14.09 0.81 20.57
C SER A 189 15.34 0.02 20.99
N PHE A 190 15.29 -0.74 22.08
CA PHE A 190 16.44 -1.49 22.60
C PHE A 190 16.90 -2.65 21.73
N ASP A 191 16.05 -3.13 20.84
CA ASP A 191 16.41 -4.21 19.91
C ASP A 191 17.22 -3.69 18.70
N SER A 192 17.11 -2.38 18.42
CA SER A 192 17.76 -1.72 17.29
C SER A 192 18.97 -0.85 17.69
N ILE A 193 19.19 -0.60 18.98
CA ILE A 193 20.30 0.26 19.45
C ILE A 193 21.48 -0.59 19.94
N GLY A 194 22.68 -0.27 19.44
CA GLY A 194 23.92 -0.93 19.85
C GLY A 194 24.46 -0.45 21.21
N LEU A 195 25.47 -1.16 21.74
CA LEU A 195 26.13 -0.81 23.01
C LEU A 195 26.69 0.62 22.99
N ASP A 196 27.52 0.92 21.99
CA ASP A 196 28.22 2.22 21.91
C ASP A 196 27.23 3.39 21.76
N GLU A 197 26.17 3.18 20.99
CA GLU A 197 25.12 4.18 20.76
C GLU A 197 24.31 4.44 22.04
N LEU A 198 23.90 3.39 22.75
CA LEU A 198 23.13 3.53 23.98
C LEU A 198 23.99 4.18 25.09
N GLU A 199 25.26 3.82 25.19
CA GLU A 199 26.21 4.41 26.13
C GLU A 199 26.35 5.92 25.86
N LEU A 200 26.53 6.32 24.60
CA LEU A 200 26.65 7.72 24.18
C LEU A 200 25.37 8.52 24.49
N VAL A 201 24.20 7.96 24.22
CA VAL A 201 22.91 8.61 24.49
C VAL A 201 22.71 8.83 25.98
N ILE A 202 22.97 7.81 26.80
CA ILE A 202 22.86 7.92 28.26
C ILE A 202 23.82 8.98 28.80
N GLU A 203 25.07 9.00 28.35
CA GLU A 203 26.05 10.04 28.73
C GLU A 203 25.59 11.47 28.35
N GLY A 204 24.97 11.62 27.20
CA GLY A 204 24.47 12.91 26.69
C GLY A 204 23.27 13.47 27.47
N VAL A 205 22.55 12.63 28.21
CA VAL A 205 21.35 13.01 28.98
C VAL A 205 21.65 13.17 30.49
N LEU A 206 22.82 12.71 30.98
CA LEU A 206 23.20 12.88 32.38
C LEU A 206 23.28 14.38 32.78
N PRO A 207 22.86 14.78 34.02
CA PRO A 207 22.58 13.93 35.19
C PRO A 207 21.09 13.59 35.41
N SER A 208 20.31 13.39 34.37
CA SER A 208 18.90 13.01 34.52
C SER A 208 18.79 11.70 35.32
N ARG A 209 17.85 11.64 36.24
CA ARG A 209 17.48 10.45 37.00
C ARG A 209 15.98 10.28 36.89
N GLY A 210 15.51 9.05 36.87
CA GLY A 210 14.07 8.78 36.82
C GLY A 210 13.77 7.41 36.22
N PRO A 211 12.51 7.02 36.14
CA PRO A 211 12.12 5.69 35.72
C PRO A 211 12.58 5.35 34.28
N LEU A 212 12.63 6.32 33.38
CA LEU A 212 13.09 6.10 32.02
C LEU A 212 14.60 5.85 31.95
N MET A 213 15.37 6.62 32.71
CA MET A 213 16.82 6.44 32.78
C MET A 213 17.17 5.07 33.40
N SER A 214 16.48 4.68 34.49
CA SER A 214 16.73 3.39 35.14
C SER A 214 16.44 2.20 34.22
N VAL A 215 15.45 2.33 33.35
CA VAL A 215 15.12 1.32 32.31
C VAL A 215 16.24 1.25 31.26
N ALA A 216 16.75 2.38 30.80
CA ALA A 216 17.86 2.42 29.83
C ALA A 216 19.18 1.91 30.45
N GLU A 217 19.47 2.25 31.70
CA GLU A 217 20.64 1.75 32.44
C GLU A 217 20.58 0.23 32.66
N ALA A 218 19.40 -0.33 32.98
CA ALA A 218 19.24 -1.75 33.09
C ALA A 218 19.57 -2.47 31.76
N ARG A 219 19.13 -1.91 30.64
CA ARG A 219 19.48 -2.43 29.31
C ARG A 219 20.97 -2.32 29.03
N LEU A 220 21.57 -1.15 29.28
CA LEU A 220 23.01 -0.92 29.12
C LEU A 220 23.83 -1.93 29.91
N SER A 221 23.44 -2.24 31.15
CA SER A 221 24.17 -3.21 31.99
C SER A 221 24.21 -4.60 31.35
N VAL A 222 23.14 -5.03 30.70
CA VAL A 222 23.09 -6.31 29.97
C VAL A 222 24.04 -6.29 28.77
N LEU A 223 24.02 -5.22 27.98
CA LEU A 223 24.89 -5.08 26.80
C LEU A 223 26.37 -5.05 27.18
N LEU A 224 26.73 -4.33 28.25
CA LEU A 224 28.09 -4.29 28.80
C LEU A 224 28.57 -5.66 29.26
N LEU A 225 27.71 -6.44 29.91
CA LEU A 225 28.05 -7.80 30.34
C LEU A 225 28.25 -8.72 29.14
N GLN A 226 27.43 -8.60 28.11
CA GLN A 226 27.56 -9.35 26.84
C GLN A 226 28.87 -9.03 26.12
N ASP A 227 29.31 -7.76 26.16
CA ASP A 227 30.58 -7.29 25.58
C ASP A 227 31.82 -7.70 26.43
N GLY A 228 31.61 -8.31 27.60
CA GLY A 228 32.69 -8.68 28.50
C GLY A 228 33.17 -7.58 29.45
N ARG A 229 32.54 -6.41 29.47
CA ARG A 229 32.81 -5.28 30.36
C ARG A 229 32.12 -5.46 31.71
N ALA A 230 32.43 -6.58 32.41
CA ALA A 230 31.72 -7.01 33.61
C ALA A 230 31.73 -5.97 34.74
N THR A 231 32.84 -5.25 34.96
CA THR A 231 32.93 -4.21 36.01
C THR A 231 31.99 -3.04 35.73
N ASP A 232 31.93 -2.58 34.49
CA ASP A 232 31.06 -1.47 34.08
C ASP A 232 29.60 -1.92 34.17
N ALA A 233 29.32 -3.14 33.71
CA ALA A 233 27.99 -3.75 33.77
C ALA A 233 27.44 -3.79 35.22
N LEU A 234 28.25 -4.21 36.20
CA LEU A 234 27.86 -4.27 37.62
C LEU A 234 27.52 -2.85 38.13
N MET A 235 28.39 -1.87 37.87
CA MET A 235 28.15 -0.48 38.31
C MET A 235 26.86 0.11 37.75
N VAL A 236 26.58 -0.15 36.45
CA VAL A 236 25.36 0.35 35.78
C VAL A 236 24.14 -0.39 36.32
N ALA A 237 24.21 -1.70 36.56
CA ALA A 237 23.11 -2.47 37.12
C ALA A 237 22.76 -2.02 38.57
N GLU A 238 23.76 -1.79 39.43
CA GLU A 238 23.54 -1.25 40.78
C GLU A 238 22.83 0.13 40.70
N ARG A 239 23.27 1.01 39.81
CA ARG A 239 22.68 2.34 39.63
C ARG A 239 21.24 2.26 39.17
N ALA A 240 20.90 1.37 38.22
CA ALA A 240 19.53 1.12 37.78
C ALA A 240 18.63 0.65 38.95
N LEU A 241 19.11 -0.25 39.77
CA LEU A 241 18.38 -0.77 40.93
C LEU A 241 18.20 0.28 42.03
N GLU A 242 19.23 1.10 42.32
CA GLU A 242 19.15 2.23 43.24
C GLU A 242 18.15 3.28 42.79
N SER A 243 18.00 3.47 41.47
CA SER A 243 17.05 4.38 40.87
C SER A 243 15.61 3.84 40.81
N GLY A 244 15.40 2.62 41.34
CA GLY A 244 14.05 2.04 41.53
C GLY A 244 13.47 1.38 40.30
N VAL A 245 14.28 0.89 39.38
CA VAL A 245 13.82 0.11 38.22
C VAL A 245 12.92 -1.04 38.67
N SER A 246 11.88 -1.32 37.90
CA SER A 246 10.85 -2.32 38.23
C SER A 246 10.59 -3.26 37.04
N GLY A 247 9.82 -4.32 37.29
CA GLY A 247 9.43 -5.22 36.21
C GLY A 247 10.59 -6.06 35.66
N GLU A 248 10.60 -6.24 34.37
CA GLU A 248 11.55 -7.06 33.64
C GLU A 248 12.98 -6.49 33.73
N GLU A 249 13.13 -5.17 33.61
CA GLU A 249 14.42 -4.49 33.66
C GLU A 249 15.10 -4.64 35.04
N ARG A 250 14.29 -4.77 36.11
CA ARG A 250 14.82 -5.14 37.41
C ARG A 250 15.42 -6.53 37.40
N THR A 251 14.75 -7.49 36.77
CA THR A 251 15.26 -8.87 36.63
C THR A 251 16.57 -8.89 35.82
N TRP A 252 16.67 -8.05 34.79
CA TRP A 252 17.93 -7.91 34.05
C TRP A 252 19.07 -7.38 34.90
N ALA A 253 18.85 -6.29 35.61
CA ALA A 253 19.88 -5.72 36.48
C ALA A 253 20.29 -6.68 37.62
N GLU A 254 19.33 -7.37 38.26
CA GLU A 254 19.61 -8.41 39.26
C GLU A 254 20.38 -9.60 38.67
N GLY A 255 20.07 -10.03 37.44
CA GLY A 255 20.80 -11.05 36.70
C GLY A 255 22.26 -10.66 36.44
N VAL A 256 22.49 -9.43 36.01
CA VAL A 256 23.85 -8.88 35.79
C VAL A 256 24.67 -8.90 37.07
N LEU A 257 24.08 -8.59 38.23
CA LEU A 257 24.79 -8.61 39.51
C LEU A 257 25.35 -10.01 39.91
N VAL A 258 24.71 -11.07 39.43
CA VAL A 258 25.18 -12.44 39.65
C VAL A 258 25.98 -12.99 38.47
N GLY A 259 26.35 -12.15 37.51
CA GLY A 259 27.13 -12.52 36.32
C GLY A 259 26.34 -13.39 35.33
N GLN A 260 25.05 -13.45 35.47
CA GLN A 260 24.17 -14.09 34.49
C GLN A 260 23.76 -13.03 33.50
N VAL A 261 24.18 -13.20 32.24
CA VAL A 261 23.44 -12.59 31.14
C VAL A 261 22.03 -13.16 31.26
N PRO A 262 21.01 -12.35 31.47
CA PRO A 262 19.67 -12.86 31.40
C PRO A 262 19.61 -13.58 30.05
N SER A 263 19.55 -14.91 30.09
CA SER A 263 19.14 -15.68 28.93
C SER A 263 17.80 -15.07 28.61
N GLY A 264 17.73 -14.32 27.50
CA GLY A 264 16.44 -13.81 27.12
C GLY A 264 15.49 -14.99 27.18
N GLU A 265 14.53 -15.01 28.09
CA GLU A 265 13.24 -15.47 27.65
C GLU A 265 13.12 -14.74 26.31
N GLU A 266 13.12 -15.49 25.23
CA GLU A 266 12.89 -14.92 23.90
C GLU A 266 11.75 -13.97 24.13
N ARG A 267 12.05 -12.66 24.10
CA ARG A 267 10.98 -11.67 24.22
C ARG A 267 9.98 -12.12 23.20
N GLN A 268 8.82 -12.51 23.65
CA GLN A 268 7.68 -12.57 22.75
C GLN A 268 7.53 -11.15 22.24
N THR A 269 8.18 -10.88 21.12
CA THR A 269 8.06 -9.57 20.47
C THR A 269 6.63 -9.52 19.99
N VAL A 270 5.81 -8.70 20.64
CA VAL A 270 4.42 -8.49 20.24
C VAL A 270 4.44 -7.48 19.10
N PHE A 271 4.22 -7.96 17.90
CA PHE A 271 3.99 -7.10 16.75
C PHE A 271 2.51 -6.74 16.69
N THR A 272 2.21 -5.49 16.47
CA THR A 272 0.83 -5.08 16.14
C THR A 272 0.74 -4.79 14.67
N ILE A 273 -0.09 -5.53 13.95
CA ILE A 273 -0.47 -5.25 12.57
C ILE A 273 -1.84 -4.57 12.54
N GLY A 274 -1.97 -3.56 11.69
CA GLY A 274 -3.25 -2.93 11.43
C GLY A 274 -4.03 -3.72 10.39
N VAL A 275 -5.35 -3.75 10.53
CA VAL A 275 -6.25 -4.30 9.51
C VAL A 275 -7.38 -3.33 9.28
N VAL A 276 -7.57 -2.90 8.02
CA VAL A 276 -8.64 -1.98 7.64
C VAL A 276 -9.53 -2.64 6.59
N LEU A 277 -10.78 -2.86 6.97
CA LEU A 277 -11.76 -3.56 6.13
C LEU A 277 -13.14 -2.92 6.28
N PRO A 278 -13.98 -2.88 5.22
CA PRO A 278 -15.30 -2.26 5.22
C PRO A 278 -16.37 -3.14 5.91
N PHE A 279 -16.29 -3.28 7.23
CA PHE A 279 -17.26 -4.09 8.00
C PHE A 279 -18.64 -3.42 8.08
N GLY A 280 -18.71 -2.09 8.12
CA GLY A 280 -19.93 -1.28 8.13
C GLY A 280 -20.43 -0.88 6.73
N GLY A 281 -19.76 -1.30 5.69
CA GLY A 281 -20.12 -0.98 4.30
C GLY A 281 -21.35 -1.70 3.77
N PRO A 282 -21.59 -1.69 2.45
CA PRO A 282 -22.67 -2.45 1.81
C PRO A 282 -22.64 -3.93 2.21
N PRO A 283 -23.80 -4.59 2.38
CA PRO A 283 -23.86 -5.95 2.94
C PRO A 283 -22.95 -6.98 2.26
N ALA A 284 -22.85 -6.95 0.94
CA ALA A 284 -21.97 -7.87 0.19
C ALA A 284 -20.49 -7.62 0.51
N LEU A 285 -20.09 -6.35 0.64
CA LEU A 285 -18.73 -5.97 0.98
C LEU A 285 -18.39 -6.30 2.44
N ALA A 286 -19.35 -6.11 3.35
CA ALA A 286 -19.21 -6.48 4.75
C ALA A 286 -19.08 -8.01 4.96
N GLU A 287 -19.84 -8.81 4.19
CA GLU A 287 -19.71 -10.26 4.20
C GLU A 287 -18.34 -10.70 3.68
N PHE A 288 -17.89 -10.11 2.56
CA PHE A 288 -16.57 -10.34 2.01
C PHE A 288 -15.45 -9.98 3.00
N SER A 289 -15.56 -8.83 3.68
CA SER A 289 -14.65 -8.37 4.72
C SER A 289 -14.56 -9.35 5.89
N THR A 290 -15.70 -9.94 6.27
CA THR A 290 -15.74 -10.95 7.33
C THR A 290 -14.94 -12.19 6.96
N LEU A 291 -15.05 -12.67 5.72
CA LEU A 291 -14.28 -13.82 5.23
C LEU A 291 -12.77 -13.50 5.15
N ILE A 292 -12.40 -12.31 4.67
CA ILE A 292 -11.00 -11.86 4.69
C ILE A 292 -10.45 -11.84 6.10
N ARG A 293 -11.20 -11.28 7.05
CA ARG A 293 -10.83 -11.28 8.48
C ARG A 293 -10.58 -12.68 9.01
N GLU A 294 -11.42 -13.64 8.69
CA GLU A 294 -11.24 -15.03 9.12
C GLU A 294 -9.91 -15.62 8.63
N GLY A 295 -9.53 -15.31 7.37
CA GLY A 295 -8.22 -15.70 6.84
C GLY A 295 -7.07 -15.08 7.60
N ILE A 296 -7.14 -13.79 7.93
CA ILE A 296 -6.16 -13.06 8.73
C ILE A 296 -6.01 -13.68 10.12
N GLU A 297 -7.13 -13.99 10.76
CA GLU A 297 -7.14 -14.62 12.09
C GLU A 297 -6.54 -16.04 12.09
N VAL A 298 -6.68 -16.80 11.01
CA VAL A 298 -6.02 -18.10 10.85
C VAL A 298 -4.52 -17.92 10.68
N ALA A 299 -4.07 -16.98 9.85
CA ALA A 299 -2.66 -16.71 9.61
C ALA A 299 -1.93 -16.31 10.90
N THR A 300 -2.50 -15.34 11.63
CA THR A 300 -1.92 -14.86 12.89
C THR A 300 -1.89 -15.95 13.99
N GLY A 301 -2.88 -16.85 13.98
CA GLY A 301 -2.91 -17.99 14.90
C GLY A 301 -1.90 -19.11 14.57
N THR A 302 -1.45 -19.21 13.33
CA THR A 302 -0.54 -20.29 12.89
C THR A 302 0.91 -20.04 13.28
N LEU A 303 1.32 -18.78 13.47
CA LEU A 303 2.70 -18.39 13.78
C LEU A 303 3.04 -18.33 15.26
N LEU A 304 2.09 -18.60 16.15
CA LEU A 304 2.31 -18.65 17.61
C LEU A 304 3.41 -19.63 18.07
N GLY A 305 3.97 -20.43 17.15
CA GLY A 305 5.07 -21.36 17.42
C GLY A 305 6.48 -20.81 17.23
N ASP A 306 6.65 -19.68 16.54
CA ASP A 306 7.97 -19.19 16.09
C ASP A 306 8.59 -18.13 17.02
N GLY A 307 8.07 -17.95 18.24
CA GLY A 307 8.67 -17.08 19.27
C GLY A 307 8.32 -15.61 19.17
N PHE A 308 7.32 -15.21 18.38
CA PHE A 308 6.73 -13.89 18.46
C PHE A 308 5.19 -13.94 18.50
N GLU A 309 4.61 -12.97 19.18
CA GLU A 309 3.16 -12.81 19.29
C GLU A 309 2.70 -11.71 18.35
N VAL A 310 1.64 -11.97 17.59
CA VAL A 310 1.04 -10.98 16.68
C VAL A 310 -0.28 -10.51 17.25
N SER A 311 -0.36 -9.22 17.55
CA SER A 311 -1.61 -8.52 17.87
C SER A 311 -2.20 -7.91 16.60
N VAL A 312 -3.51 -7.89 16.48
CA VAL A 312 -4.22 -7.34 15.32
C VAL A 312 -5.15 -6.23 15.75
N ASP A 313 -4.96 -5.03 15.21
CA ASP A 313 -5.85 -3.88 15.41
C ASP A 313 -6.78 -3.73 14.21
N PHE A 314 -8.03 -4.16 14.36
CA PHE A 314 -9.05 -4.08 13.32
C PHE A 314 -9.74 -2.71 13.31
N ARG A 315 -9.82 -2.10 12.14
CA ARG A 315 -10.52 -0.83 11.89
C ARG A 315 -11.53 -1.01 10.76
N ASP A 316 -12.61 -0.24 10.85
CA ASP A 316 -13.66 -0.18 9.84
C ASP A 316 -13.54 1.11 9.04
N ASP A 317 -13.44 1.02 7.71
CA ASP A 317 -13.44 2.15 6.79
C ASP A 317 -14.77 2.33 6.05
N GLU A 318 -15.74 1.44 6.29
CA GLU A 318 -17.06 1.44 5.65
C GLU A 318 -17.02 1.44 4.11
N GLY A 319 -15.84 1.29 3.50
CA GLY A 319 -15.60 1.47 2.07
C GLY A 319 -15.63 2.93 1.62
N ASP A 320 -15.23 3.85 2.51
CA ASP A 320 -15.10 5.28 2.24
C ASP A 320 -13.61 5.68 2.24
N PRO A 321 -13.07 6.17 1.10
CA PRO A 321 -11.66 6.58 0.99
C PRO A 321 -11.23 7.63 2.02
N LEU A 322 -12.13 8.49 2.50
CA LEU A 322 -11.82 9.46 3.55
C LEU A 322 -11.64 8.80 4.92
N LEU A 323 -12.46 7.78 5.22
CA LEU A 323 -12.28 6.97 6.42
C LEU A 323 -11.03 6.11 6.31
N SER A 324 -10.74 5.54 5.15
CA SER A 324 -9.51 4.77 4.90
C SER A 324 -8.26 5.59 5.20
N LEU A 325 -8.19 6.84 4.72
CA LEU A 325 -7.14 7.80 5.04
C LEU A 325 -7.01 8.04 6.55
N GLN A 326 -8.14 8.24 7.24
CA GLN A 326 -8.15 8.44 8.69
C GLN A 326 -7.64 7.21 9.43
N ARG A 327 -8.08 6.00 9.04
CA ARG A 327 -7.69 4.74 9.70
C ARG A 327 -6.20 4.45 9.56
N VAL A 328 -5.61 4.72 8.38
CA VAL A 328 -4.15 4.62 8.20
C VAL A 328 -3.41 5.56 9.14
N THR A 329 -3.87 6.81 9.23
CA THR A 329 -3.23 7.79 10.11
C THR A 329 -3.32 7.36 11.59
N GLU A 330 -4.47 6.84 12.03
CA GLU A 330 -4.67 6.33 13.39
C GLU A 330 -3.76 5.12 13.68
N LEU A 331 -3.65 4.18 12.73
CA LEU A 331 -2.80 2.99 12.87
C LEU A 331 -1.30 3.33 12.84
N ASP A 332 -0.90 4.29 12.01
CA ASP A 332 0.47 4.79 11.97
C ASP A 332 0.87 5.43 13.32
N GLN A 333 -0.03 6.23 13.89
CA GLN A 333 0.15 6.80 15.23
C GLN A 333 0.17 5.73 16.34
N ALA A 334 -0.59 4.65 16.17
CA ALA A 334 -0.57 3.52 17.10
C ALA A 334 0.72 2.68 16.99
N GLY A 335 1.58 2.93 15.99
CA GLY A 335 2.86 2.27 15.83
C GLY A 335 2.77 0.85 15.27
N VAL A 336 1.76 0.58 14.42
CA VAL A 336 1.67 -0.72 13.74
C VAL A 336 2.85 -0.93 12.79
N VAL A 337 3.29 -2.18 12.65
CA VAL A 337 4.46 -2.56 11.84
C VAL A 337 4.12 -2.81 10.37
N GLY A 338 2.84 -2.98 10.06
CA GLY A 338 2.31 -3.17 8.71
C GLY A 338 0.80 -3.09 8.74
N ILE A 339 0.18 -2.88 7.58
CA ILE A 339 -1.27 -2.77 7.45
C ILE A 339 -1.75 -3.71 6.35
N ILE A 340 -2.78 -4.50 6.66
CA ILE A 340 -3.47 -5.36 5.71
C ILE A 340 -4.83 -4.73 5.43
N GLY A 341 -5.19 -4.65 4.17
CA GLY A 341 -6.52 -4.18 3.85
C GLY A 341 -6.58 -3.24 2.68
N PHE A 342 -7.67 -2.53 2.71
CA PHE A 342 -8.29 -1.76 1.65
C PHE A 342 -8.64 -2.63 0.46
N LEU A 343 -9.91 -3.00 0.39
CA LEU A 343 -10.38 -3.96 -0.61
C LEU A 343 -10.64 -3.33 -1.98
N GLN A 344 -10.87 -2.02 -2.01
CA GLN A 344 -11.16 -1.26 -3.21
C GLN A 344 -9.98 -0.38 -3.61
N ASP A 345 -9.84 -0.08 -4.89
CA ASP A 345 -8.73 0.70 -5.43
C ASP A 345 -8.67 2.12 -4.88
N ASP A 346 -9.81 2.79 -4.77
CA ASP A 346 -9.87 4.18 -4.28
C ASP A 346 -9.49 4.25 -2.79
N ASP A 347 -9.94 3.30 -1.97
CA ASP A 347 -9.59 3.19 -0.56
C ASP A 347 -8.09 2.91 -0.40
N PHE A 348 -7.56 1.99 -1.19
CA PHE A 348 -6.16 1.62 -1.17
C PHE A 348 -5.22 2.77 -1.57
N LEU A 349 -5.58 3.52 -2.61
CA LEU A 349 -4.82 4.70 -3.05
C LEU A 349 -4.87 5.82 -2.02
N ALA A 350 -6.05 6.12 -1.47
CA ALA A 350 -6.19 7.12 -0.42
C ALA A 350 -5.37 6.75 0.83
N ALA A 351 -5.38 5.47 1.20
CA ALA A 351 -4.57 4.94 2.29
C ALA A 351 -3.07 5.05 2.01
N ALA A 352 -2.65 4.72 0.80
CA ALA A 352 -1.25 4.80 0.40
C ALA A 352 -0.72 6.24 0.45
N ASP A 353 -1.51 7.21 0.00
CA ASP A 353 -1.16 8.63 0.01
C ASP A 353 -1.15 9.24 1.44
N ALA A 354 -1.89 8.63 2.38
CA ALA A 354 -2.02 9.15 3.74
C ALA A 354 -0.87 8.74 4.67
N ARG A 355 -0.03 7.78 4.28
CA ARG A 355 1.05 7.28 5.13
C ARG A 355 2.12 8.35 5.35
N ALA A 356 2.39 8.66 6.60
CA ALA A 356 3.49 9.54 6.97
C ALA A 356 4.85 8.80 6.89
N ARG A 357 4.86 7.50 7.14
CA ARG A 357 6.03 6.61 7.04
C ARG A 357 5.76 5.54 5.97
N PRO A 358 6.78 4.95 5.32
CA PRO A 358 6.60 3.91 4.31
C PRO A 358 6.25 2.55 4.95
N ILE A 359 5.21 2.52 5.80
CA ILE A 359 4.68 1.30 6.39
C ILE A 359 4.18 0.39 5.26
N ALA A 360 4.52 -0.89 5.33
CA ALA A 360 4.08 -1.87 4.37
C ALA A 360 2.55 -1.98 4.37
N LEU A 361 1.94 -1.71 3.22
CA LEU A 361 0.51 -1.81 2.97
C LEU A 361 0.26 -3.00 2.06
N VAL A 362 -0.48 -3.99 2.51
CA VAL A 362 -0.74 -5.22 1.74
C VAL A 362 -2.24 -5.39 1.51
N SER A 363 -2.69 -5.16 0.28
CA SER A 363 -4.08 -5.39 -0.08
C SER A 363 -4.32 -6.82 -0.55
N PRO A 364 -5.39 -7.47 -0.06
CA PRO A 364 -5.83 -8.75 -0.61
C PRO A 364 -6.38 -8.65 -2.04
N THR A 365 -6.99 -7.53 -2.43
CA THR A 365 -7.83 -7.44 -3.64
C THR A 365 -7.69 -6.18 -4.48
N ALA A 366 -7.08 -5.09 -3.98
CA ALA A 366 -6.90 -3.87 -4.78
C ALA A 366 -5.98 -4.13 -5.97
N ARG A 367 -6.30 -3.55 -7.12
CA ARG A 367 -5.55 -3.74 -8.38
C ARG A 367 -4.64 -2.54 -8.71
N SER A 368 -4.69 -1.49 -7.90
CA SER A 368 -3.99 -0.23 -8.16
C SER A 368 -2.62 -0.12 -7.50
N ALA A 369 -2.01 -1.22 -7.05
CA ALA A 369 -0.72 -1.21 -6.34
C ALA A 369 0.39 -0.51 -7.12
N ASP A 370 0.45 -0.66 -8.42
CA ASP A 370 1.43 0.02 -9.29
C ASP A 370 1.32 1.57 -9.25
N ARG A 371 0.20 2.11 -8.78
CA ARG A 371 -0.05 3.56 -8.64
C ARG A 371 0.13 4.06 -7.21
N ALA A 372 0.18 3.16 -6.25
CA ALA A 372 0.16 3.49 -4.81
C ALA A 372 1.53 3.84 -4.24
N GLY A 373 2.58 3.84 -5.05
CA GLY A 373 3.94 4.18 -4.65
C GLY A 373 4.66 3.07 -3.87
N ALA A 374 5.78 3.43 -3.25
CA ALA A 374 6.61 2.47 -2.53
C ALA A 374 5.90 1.88 -1.29
N ALA A 375 6.26 0.64 -0.93
CA ALA A 375 5.72 -0.08 0.22
C ALA A 375 4.19 -0.31 0.18
N ALA A 376 3.59 -0.29 -1.01
CA ALA A 376 2.18 -0.64 -1.24
C ALA A 376 2.11 -1.84 -2.18
N TYR A 377 1.53 -2.92 -1.71
CA TYR A 377 1.54 -4.22 -2.38
C TYR A 377 0.13 -4.78 -2.49
N SER A 378 -0.13 -5.60 -3.50
CA SER A 378 -1.39 -6.31 -3.66
C SER A 378 -1.21 -7.71 -4.20
N LEU A 379 -2.09 -8.63 -3.77
CA LEU A 379 -2.17 -9.99 -4.33
C LEU A 379 -2.80 -10.03 -5.73
N GLU A 380 -3.59 -9.01 -6.09
CA GLU A 380 -4.29 -8.87 -7.37
C GLU A 380 -3.64 -7.79 -8.27
N GLY A 381 -2.35 -7.51 -8.04
CA GLY A 381 -1.56 -6.62 -8.89
C GLY A 381 -1.32 -7.20 -10.29
N SER A 382 -0.71 -6.41 -11.17
CA SER A 382 -0.29 -6.90 -12.50
C SER A 382 0.75 -8.03 -12.37
N ASP A 383 0.68 -9.00 -13.30
CA ASP A 383 1.69 -10.06 -13.42
C ASP A 383 2.37 -10.05 -14.81
N PRO A 384 3.31 -9.11 -15.04
CA PRO A 384 4.07 -9.07 -16.29
C PRO A 384 4.87 -10.34 -16.57
N ALA A 385 5.28 -11.07 -15.53
CA ALA A 385 6.04 -12.31 -15.69
C ALA A 385 5.18 -13.44 -16.25
N ALA A 386 3.92 -13.54 -15.80
CA ALA A 386 2.94 -14.46 -16.35
C ALA A 386 2.65 -14.15 -17.83
N ALA A 387 2.40 -12.89 -18.18
CA ALA A 387 2.19 -12.46 -19.56
C ALA A 387 3.40 -12.77 -20.45
N ALA A 388 4.62 -12.52 -19.98
CA ALA A 388 5.85 -12.89 -20.69
C ALA A 388 5.99 -14.41 -20.87
N SER A 389 5.50 -15.24 -19.93
CA SER A 389 5.52 -16.71 -20.08
C SER A 389 4.55 -17.18 -21.16
N VAL A 390 3.39 -16.54 -21.27
CA VAL A 390 2.44 -16.79 -22.38
C VAL A 390 3.04 -16.39 -23.73
N ALA A 391 3.78 -15.26 -23.80
CA ALA A 391 4.49 -14.87 -25.01
C ALA A 391 5.58 -15.90 -25.42
N ARG A 392 6.33 -16.44 -24.45
CA ARG A 392 7.29 -17.53 -24.72
C ARG A 392 6.59 -18.80 -25.22
N TYR A 393 5.44 -19.14 -24.66
CA TYR A 393 4.62 -20.22 -25.19
C TYR A 393 4.20 -19.94 -26.63
N ALA A 394 3.68 -18.74 -26.90
CA ALA A 394 3.26 -18.32 -28.23
C ALA A 394 4.40 -18.46 -29.26
N ALA A 395 5.62 -18.08 -28.90
CA ALA A 395 6.81 -18.28 -29.74
C ALA A 395 7.07 -19.76 -30.04
N SER A 396 6.88 -20.65 -29.07
CA SER A 396 7.02 -22.09 -29.27
C SER A 396 5.99 -22.69 -30.24
N ARG A 397 4.85 -22.02 -30.41
CA ARG A 397 3.77 -22.37 -31.34
C ARG A 397 3.94 -21.76 -32.72
N ALA A 398 4.90 -20.82 -32.87
CA ALA A 398 5.20 -20.13 -34.12
C ALA A 398 3.99 -19.40 -34.72
N TYR A 399 3.18 -18.73 -33.90
CA TYR A 399 2.10 -17.89 -34.41
C TYR A 399 2.66 -16.80 -35.33
N GLN A 400 2.00 -16.63 -36.47
CA GLN A 400 2.42 -15.68 -37.48
C GLN A 400 1.87 -14.27 -37.24
N ARG A 401 0.73 -14.20 -36.54
CA ARG A 401 0.06 -12.93 -36.21
C ARG A 401 -0.62 -13.06 -34.86
N ILE A 402 -0.44 -12.03 -34.06
CA ILE A 402 -1.07 -11.94 -32.73
C ILE A 402 -1.71 -10.57 -32.59
N ALA A 403 -2.97 -10.53 -32.16
CA ALA A 403 -3.64 -9.31 -31.73
C ALA A 403 -3.78 -9.31 -30.20
N ILE A 404 -3.85 -8.10 -29.60
CA ILE A 404 -4.02 -7.94 -28.17
C ILE A 404 -5.33 -7.20 -27.91
N VAL A 405 -6.21 -7.75 -27.06
CA VAL A 405 -7.47 -7.11 -26.61
C VAL A 405 -7.45 -7.06 -25.10
N TYR A 406 -7.62 -5.85 -24.52
CA TYR A 406 -7.46 -5.66 -23.08
C TYR A 406 -8.29 -4.49 -22.55
N PRO A 407 -8.70 -4.47 -21.25
CA PRO A 407 -9.31 -3.31 -20.62
C PRO A 407 -8.29 -2.20 -20.40
N GLN A 408 -8.74 -0.94 -20.46
CA GLN A 408 -7.94 0.24 -20.12
C GLN A 408 -7.74 0.35 -18.61
N THR A 409 -6.98 -0.59 -18.06
CA THR A 409 -6.57 -0.63 -16.66
C THR A 409 -5.05 -0.74 -16.56
N PRO A 410 -4.41 -0.18 -15.53
CA PRO A 410 -2.95 -0.25 -15.39
C PRO A 410 -2.40 -1.68 -15.40
N ASN A 411 -3.10 -2.63 -14.76
CA ASN A 411 -2.68 -4.03 -14.71
C ASN A 411 -2.69 -4.68 -16.09
N ALA A 412 -3.80 -4.55 -16.82
CA ALA A 412 -3.92 -5.14 -18.14
C ALA A 412 -2.97 -4.48 -19.15
N GLU A 413 -2.71 -3.17 -19.02
CA GLU A 413 -1.71 -2.46 -19.81
C GLU A 413 -0.31 -2.99 -19.54
N ALA A 414 0.08 -3.17 -18.27
CA ALA A 414 1.39 -3.71 -17.89
C ALA A 414 1.58 -5.15 -18.41
N GLU A 415 0.55 -5.99 -18.35
CA GLU A 415 0.57 -7.36 -18.89
C GLU A 415 0.63 -7.35 -20.43
N ALA A 416 -0.12 -6.49 -21.09
CA ALA A 416 -0.08 -6.33 -22.54
C ALA A 416 1.31 -5.85 -23.02
N ASP A 417 1.89 -4.88 -22.32
CA ASP A 417 3.25 -4.38 -22.61
C ASP A 417 4.31 -5.48 -22.44
N ALA A 418 4.23 -6.23 -21.35
CA ALA A 418 5.17 -7.34 -21.10
C ALA A 418 5.06 -8.46 -22.12
N PHE A 419 3.85 -8.78 -22.55
CA PHE A 419 3.62 -9.73 -23.64
C PHE A 419 4.22 -9.20 -24.95
N GLU A 420 3.88 -7.96 -25.35
CA GLU A 420 4.36 -7.34 -26.59
C GLU A 420 5.88 -7.25 -26.63
N VAL A 421 6.52 -6.70 -25.59
CA VAL A 421 7.99 -6.61 -25.49
C VAL A 421 8.65 -7.99 -25.59
N THR A 422 8.04 -9.01 -25.01
CA THR A 422 8.56 -10.38 -25.09
C THR A 422 8.34 -10.97 -26.47
N ALA A 423 7.19 -10.76 -27.08
CA ALA A 423 6.85 -11.19 -28.43
C ALA A 423 7.78 -10.58 -29.48
N GLU A 424 8.03 -9.28 -29.40
CA GLU A 424 8.97 -8.57 -30.30
C GLU A 424 10.40 -9.12 -30.19
N LYS A 425 10.89 -9.32 -28.95
CA LYS A 425 12.23 -9.93 -28.72
C LYS A 425 12.36 -11.34 -29.32
N LEU A 426 11.24 -12.05 -29.41
CA LEU A 426 11.18 -13.41 -29.98
C LEU A 426 10.82 -13.41 -31.48
N GLY A 427 10.67 -12.23 -32.09
CA GLY A 427 10.40 -12.05 -33.51
C GLY A 427 8.96 -12.38 -33.92
N MET A 428 8.02 -12.29 -32.99
CA MET A 428 6.60 -12.51 -33.29
C MET A 428 5.89 -11.18 -33.63
N PRO A 429 5.18 -11.08 -34.74
CA PRO A 429 4.50 -9.84 -35.13
C PRO A 429 3.21 -9.65 -34.34
N ILE A 430 3.07 -8.49 -33.69
CA ILE A 430 1.82 -8.01 -33.12
C ILE A 430 1.13 -7.14 -34.15
N VAL A 431 -0.07 -7.54 -34.60
CA VAL A 431 -0.81 -6.83 -35.65
C VAL A 431 -1.61 -5.65 -35.13
N GLY A 432 -1.81 -5.55 -33.82
CA GLY A 432 -2.47 -4.41 -33.19
C GLY A 432 -2.87 -4.64 -31.75
N ARG A 433 -3.15 -3.53 -31.06
CA ARG A 433 -3.68 -3.48 -29.70
C ARG A 433 -5.04 -2.80 -29.71
N PHE A 434 -6.02 -3.42 -29.06
CA PHE A 434 -7.42 -3.00 -29.09
C PHE A 434 -7.93 -2.89 -27.65
N ALA A 435 -7.80 -1.69 -27.10
CA ALA A 435 -8.23 -1.43 -25.73
C ALA A 435 -9.73 -1.15 -25.67
N TYR A 436 -10.39 -1.57 -24.58
CA TYR A 436 -11.77 -1.25 -24.26
C TYR A 436 -11.88 -0.57 -22.89
N GLU A 437 -12.96 0.16 -22.66
CA GLU A 437 -13.22 0.84 -21.41
C GLU A 437 -13.47 -0.17 -20.28
N ALA A 438 -12.82 0.01 -19.11
CA ALA A 438 -13.02 -0.86 -17.96
C ALA A 438 -14.49 -0.91 -17.52
N GLY A 439 -15.00 -2.11 -17.25
CA GLY A 439 -16.41 -2.32 -16.92
C GLY A 439 -17.37 -2.35 -18.13
N ALA A 440 -16.84 -2.33 -19.34
CA ALA A 440 -17.64 -2.53 -20.55
C ALA A 440 -18.27 -3.94 -20.54
N THR A 441 -19.47 -4.05 -21.10
CA THR A 441 -20.18 -5.34 -21.28
C THR A 441 -20.41 -5.68 -22.76
N PHE A 442 -19.97 -4.82 -23.68
CA PHE A 442 -20.12 -4.99 -25.11
C PHE A 442 -18.80 -4.68 -25.83
N PHE A 443 -18.27 -5.64 -26.57
CA PHE A 443 -16.89 -5.65 -27.07
C PHE A 443 -16.78 -5.83 -28.59
N GLU A 444 -17.91 -5.75 -29.33
CA GLU A 444 -17.92 -5.92 -30.80
C GLU A 444 -16.88 -5.05 -31.52
N PRO A 445 -16.73 -3.74 -31.20
CA PRO A 445 -15.79 -2.91 -31.93
C PRO A 445 -14.36 -3.40 -31.84
N GLN A 446 -13.91 -3.81 -30.62
CA GLN A 446 -12.55 -4.26 -30.37
C GLN A 446 -12.29 -5.66 -30.93
N ILE A 447 -13.23 -6.58 -30.72
CA ILE A 447 -13.14 -7.95 -31.25
C ILE A 447 -13.10 -7.91 -32.78
N SER A 448 -14.02 -7.16 -33.41
CA SER A 448 -14.07 -7.03 -34.86
C SER A 448 -12.83 -6.37 -35.43
N ALA A 449 -12.28 -5.34 -34.76
CA ALA A 449 -11.04 -4.71 -35.18
C ALA A 449 -9.85 -5.66 -35.08
N ALA A 450 -9.73 -6.43 -33.98
CA ALA A 450 -8.68 -7.42 -33.79
C ALA A 450 -8.76 -8.54 -34.85
N LEU A 451 -9.95 -9.07 -35.09
CA LEU A 451 -10.16 -10.10 -36.13
C LEU A 451 -9.86 -9.57 -37.53
N ASN A 452 -10.24 -8.34 -37.84
CA ASN A 452 -9.90 -7.72 -39.12
C ASN A 452 -8.38 -7.52 -39.29
N ALA A 453 -7.66 -7.13 -38.22
CA ALA A 453 -6.23 -7.00 -38.25
C ALA A 453 -5.54 -8.36 -38.49
N LEU A 454 -6.00 -9.41 -37.82
CA LEU A 454 -5.51 -10.77 -38.03
C LEU A 454 -5.77 -11.30 -39.47
N ARG A 455 -6.84 -10.82 -40.12
CA ARG A 455 -7.25 -11.22 -41.47
C ARG A 455 -6.60 -10.39 -42.59
N SER A 456 -6.13 -9.19 -42.33
CA SER A 456 -5.80 -8.18 -43.37
C SER A 456 -4.84 -8.72 -44.45
N GLU A 457 -3.79 -9.39 -44.07
CA GLU A 457 -2.81 -9.97 -45.02
C GLU A 457 -3.41 -11.12 -45.85
N GLU A 458 -4.33 -11.91 -45.28
CA GLU A 458 -5.01 -12.99 -46.00
C GLU A 458 -5.98 -12.43 -47.04
N PHE A 459 -6.70 -11.35 -46.71
CA PHE A 459 -7.57 -10.68 -47.68
C PHE A 459 -6.77 -10.15 -48.86
N GLU A 460 -5.61 -9.55 -48.62
CA GLU A 460 -4.72 -9.06 -49.69
C GLU A 460 -4.19 -10.23 -50.53
N ARG A 461 -3.71 -11.28 -49.89
CA ARG A 461 -3.15 -12.48 -50.57
C ARG A 461 -4.18 -13.19 -51.45
N LEU A 462 -5.42 -13.28 -50.98
CA LEU A 462 -6.54 -13.97 -51.69
C LEU A 462 -7.34 -13.03 -52.59
N ALA A 463 -7.00 -11.74 -52.60
CA ALA A 463 -7.76 -10.68 -53.32
C ALA A 463 -9.27 -10.68 -52.99
N LEU A 464 -9.62 -10.96 -51.74
CA LEU A 464 -11.00 -10.99 -51.22
C LEU A 464 -11.45 -9.59 -50.84
N ALA A 465 -12.75 -9.36 -50.95
CA ALA A 465 -13.36 -8.15 -50.40
C ALA A 465 -13.32 -8.21 -48.85
N PRO A 466 -13.17 -7.08 -48.15
CA PRO A 466 -13.11 -7.05 -46.69
C PRO A 466 -14.26 -7.73 -45.96
N ASN A 467 -15.41 -7.93 -46.61
CA ASN A 467 -16.63 -8.53 -46.06
C ASN A 467 -16.81 -10.00 -46.48
N ASP A 468 -15.91 -10.56 -47.30
CA ASP A 468 -16.01 -11.94 -47.79
C ASP A 468 -15.41 -12.92 -46.77
N THR A 469 -16.20 -13.23 -45.74
CA THR A 469 -15.79 -14.16 -44.69
C THR A 469 -16.07 -15.63 -45.03
N LEU A 470 -16.76 -15.90 -46.14
CA LEU A 470 -17.17 -17.24 -46.51
C LEU A 470 -16.06 -18.07 -47.19
N HIS A 471 -15.00 -17.44 -47.66
CA HIS A 471 -13.93 -18.10 -48.41
C HIS A 471 -12.58 -18.07 -47.68
N MET A 472 -12.57 -17.71 -46.40
CA MET A 472 -11.34 -17.67 -45.63
C MET A 472 -11.04 -18.97 -44.90
N GLU A 473 -10.02 -19.66 -45.37
CA GLU A 473 -9.29 -20.60 -44.54
C GLU A 473 -8.07 -19.87 -44.00
N VAL A 474 -8.00 -19.65 -42.70
CA VAL A 474 -6.75 -19.17 -42.07
C VAL A 474 -5.77 -20.33 -42.05
N LEU A 475 -4.82 -20.29 -42.97
CA LEU A 475 -3.86 -21.37 -43.15
C LEU A 475 -2.68 -21.31 -42.18
N GLU A 476 -2.47 -20.18 -41.54
CA GLU A 476 -1.38 -19.94 -40.62
C GLU A 476 -1.88 -19.79 -39.18
N PRO A 477 -1.16 -20.34 -38.20
CA PRO A 477 -1.58 -20.21 -36.81
C PRO A 477 -1.55 -18.74 -36.36
N THR A 478 -2.68 -18.27 -35.84
CA THR A 478 -2.86 -16.93 -35.29
C THR A 478 -3.34 -17.01 -33.85
N ALA A 479 -3.12 -15.95 -33.07
CA ALA A 479 -3.56 -15.89 -31.69
C ALA A 479 -4.16 -14.53 -31.31
N LEU A 480 -5.01 -14.55 -30.30
CA LEU A 480 -5.58 -13.38 -29.68
C LEU A 480 -5.20 -13.39 -28.20
N PHE A 481 -4.32 -12.47 -27.79
CA PHE A 481 -3.93 -12.33 -26.39
C PHE A 481 -4.89 -11.41 -25.65
N MET A 482 -5.43 -11.90 -24.56
CA MET A 482 -6.45 -11.22 -23.78
C MET A 482 -6.11 -11.28 -22.29
N PRO A 483 -5.29 -10.35 -21.77
CA PRO A 483 -5.05 -10.16 -20.35
C PRO A 483 -6.25 -9.46 -19.72
N ILE A 484 -7.25 -10.21 -19.34
CA ILE A 484 -8.52 -9.68 -18.84
C ILE A 484 -8.79 -10.19 -17.43
N PRO A 485 -9.43 -9.37 -16.58
CA PRO A 485 -9.82 -9.80 -15.25
C PRO A 485 -10.96 -10.83 -15.29
N PRO A 486 -11.15 -11.61 -14.21
CA PRO A 486 -12.16 -12.68 -14.19
C PRO A 486 -13.57 -12.21 -14.55
N GLU A 487 -14.00 -11.06 -14.06
CA GLU A 487 -15.33 -10.50 -14.30
C GLU A 487 -15.62 -10.21 -15.78
N ASP A 488 -14.60 -9.91 -16.58
CA ASP A 488 -14.78 -9.63 -18.01
C ASP A 488 -14.92 -10.92 -18.83
N VAL A 489 -14.38 -12.04 -18.34
CA VAL A 489 -14.43 -13.33 -19.06
C VAL A 489 -15.87 -13.77 -19.32
N GLU A 490 -16.77 -13.61 -18.35
CA GLU A 490 -18.18 -13.99 -18.47
C GLU A 490 -18.88 -13.27 -19.62
N PHE A 491 -18.57 -11.97 -19.81
CA PHE A 491 -19.18 -11.15 -20.86
C PHE A 491 -18.45 -11.27 -22.20
N LEU A 492 -17.13 -11.39 -22.18
CA LEU A 492 -16.30 -11.33 -23.38
C LEU A 492 -16.20 -12.67 -24.10
N ALA A 493 -16.06 -13.79 -23.38
CA ALA A 493 -15.93 -15.11 -23.99
C ALA A 493 -17.08 -15.48 -24.95
N PRO A 494 -18.38 -15.25 -24.62
CA PRO A 494 -19.46 -15.46 -25.57
C PRO A 494 -19.38 -14.59 -26.82
N GLN A 495 -18.93 -13.32 -26.66
CA GLN A 495 -18.91 -12.36 -27.76
C GLN A 495 -17.75 -12.63 -28.73
N VAL A 496 -16.62 -13.11 -28.24
CA VAL A 496 -15.49 -13.52 -29.11
C VAL A 496 -15.94 -14.60 -30.11
N ILE A 497 -16.72 -15.58 -29.65
CA ILE A 497 -17.28 -16.62 -30.54
C ILE A 497 -18.36 -16.02 -31.43
N HIS A 498 -19.28 -15.23 -30.87
CA HIS A 498 -20.39 -14.64 -31.62
C HIS A 498 -19.93 -13.77 -32.80
N PHE A 499 -18.86 -13.01 -32.63
CA PHE A 499 -18.31 -12.11 -33.65
C PHE A 499 -17.32 -12.78 -34.61
N GLY A 500 -17.21 -14.09 -34.61
CA GLY A 500 -16.62 -14.87 -35.70
C GLY A 500 -15.27 -15.49 -35.43
N LEU A 501 -14.86 -15.65 -34.18
CA LEU A 501 -13.60 -16.36 -33.87
C LEU A 501 -13.68 -17.84 -34.26
N ASP A 502 -14.86 -18.46 -34.17
CA ASP A 502 -15.10 -19.83 -34.55
C ASP A 502 -14.95 -20.08 -36.08
N THR A 503 -14.96 -19.00 -36.88
CA THR A 503 -14.71 -19.05 -38.31
C THR A 503 -13.23 -19.01 -38.68
N MET A 504 -12.35 -18.83 -37.69
CA MET A 504 -10.92 -18.74 -37.85
C MET A 504 -10.21 -19.68 -36.87
N ALA A 505 -9.10 -20.25 -37.29
CA ALA A 505 -8.24 -21.06 -36.40
C ALA A 505 -7.39 -20.15 -35.46
N VAL A 506 -8.06 -19.31 -34.70
CA VAL A 506 -7.41 -18.39 -33.73
C VAL A 506 -7.39 -19.04 -32.35
N GLU A 507 -6.22 -19.14 -31.76
CA GLU A 507 -6.07 -19.61 -30.37
C GLU A 507 -6.16 -18.42 -29.41
N ILE A 508 -6.97 -18.53 -28.35
CA ILE A 508 -7.06 -17.51 -27.31
C ILE A 508 -5.94 -17.75 -26.32
N LEU A 509 -5.18 -16.71 -26.06
CA LEU A 509 -4.12 -16.63 -25.05
C LEU A 509 -4.57 -15.66 -23.95
N GLY A 510 -4.33 -15.98 -22.68
CA GLY A 510 -4.73 -15.12 -21.57
C GLY A 510 -3.83 -15.24 -20.36
N THR A 511 -4.20 -14.53 -19.31
CA THR A 511 -3.56 -14.58 -17.99
C THR A 511 -4.50 -15.24 -16.96
N SER A 512 -4.24 -15.10 -15.68
CA SER A 512 -4.94 -15.79 -14.58
C SER A 512 -6.45 -15.57 -14.53
N GLY A 513 -6.97 -14.46 -15.08
CA GLY A 513 -8.41 -14.19 -15.10
C GLY A 513 -9.23 -15.29 -15.79
N TRP A 514 -8.67 -15.93 -16.82
CA TRP A 514 -9.32 -17.04 -17.52
C TRP A 514 -9.38 -18.34 -16.73
N THR A 515 -8.49 -18.50 -15.76
CA THR A 515 -8.36 -19.75 -14.96
C THR A 515 -8.93 -19.60 -13.55
N ASP A 516 -9.54 -18.47 -13.23
CA ASP A 516 -10.24 -18.30 -11.97
C ASP A 516 -11.28 -19.38 -11.75
N SER A 517 -11.31 -19.98 -10.58
CA SER A 517 -12.15 -21.14 -10.30
C SER A 517 -13.64 -20.82 -10.32
N GLN A 518 -14.04 -19.60 -9.96
CA GLN A 518 -15.45 -19.20 -10.03
C GLN A 518 -15.87 -19.02 -11.49
N ILE A 519 -15.00 -18.44 -12.30
CA ILE A 519 -15.24 -18.27 -13.74
C ILE A 519 -15.32 -19.61 -14.46
N LEU A 520 -14.41 -20.54 -14.19
CA LEU A 520 -14.44 -21.88 -14.78
C LEU A 520 -15.72 -22.65 -14.43
N ASN A 521 -16.34 -22.36 -13.28
CA ASN A 521 -17.60 -22.97 -12.88
C ASN A 521 -18.83 -22.21 -13.40
N ALA A 522 -18.77 -20.89 -13.58
CA ALA A 522 -19.89 -20.05 -13.99
C ALA A 522 -20.05 -19.98 -15.51
N VAL A 523 -18.94 -19.93 -16.26
CA VAL A 523 -18.97 -19.80 -17.72
C VAL A 523 -19.16 -21.16 -18.38
N GLU A 524 -19.95 -21.18 -19.44
CA GLU A 524 -20.22 -22.41 -20.19
C GLU A 524 -18.91 -23.01 -20.76
N PRO A 525 -18.61 -24.30 -20.49
CA PRO A 525 -17.31 -24.90 -20.82
C PRO A 525 -16.86 -24.76 -22.29
N ARG A 526 -17.81 -24.72 -23.22
CA ARG A 526 -17.49 -24.56 -24.65
C ARG A 526 -16.86 -23.21 -24.99
N LEU A 527 -17.05 -22.18 -24.13
CA LEU A 527 -16.58 -20.82 -24.35
C LEU A 527 -15.12 -20.62 -23.84
N THR A 528 -14.68 -21.50 -22.96
CA THR A 528 -13.35 -21.43 -22.35
C THR A 528 -12.46 -22.62 -22.73
N THR A 529 -13.02 -23.73 -23.17
CA THR A 529 -12.24 -24.91 -23.58
C THR A 529 -11.31 -24.58 -24.74
N GLY A 530 -10.03 -24.89 -24.56
CA GLY A 530 -8.96 -24.62 -25.56
C GLY A 530 -8.18 -23.36 -25.30
N VAL A 531 -8.66 -22.45 -24.46
CA VAL A 531 -7.93 -21.26 -24.08
C VAL A 531 -6.62 -21.64 -23.39
N ILE A 532 -5.54 -20.98 -23.78
CA ILE A 532 -4.24 -21.08 -23.15
C ILE A 532 -4.07 -19.90 -22.21
N ALA A 533 -3.83 -20.16 -20.94
CA ALA A 533 -3.70 -19.09 -19.96
C ALA A 533 -2.66 -19.46 -18.88
N THR A 534 -2.44 -18.59 -17.93
CA THR A 534 -1.65 -18.91 -16.75
C THR A 534 -2.55 -19.35 -15.60
N ALA A 535 -2.04 -20.28 -14.80
CA ALA A 535 -2.66 -20.67 -13.54
C ALA A 535 -1.58 -20.84 -12.47
N PRO A 536 -1.94 -20.75 -11.17
CA PRO A 536 -1.00 -21.07 -10.11
C PRO A 536 -0.42 -22.48 -10.28
N VAL A 537 0.90 -22.61 -10.06
CA VAL A 537 1.57 -23.90 -10.16
C VAL A 537 0.98 -24.86 -9.14
N ALA A 538 0.45 -25.98 -9.62
CA ALA A 538 -0.03 -27.07 -8.76
C ALA A 538 1.14 -27.96 -8.31
N SER A 539 2.09 -27.38 -7.57
CA SER A 539 3.21 -28.09 -6.96
C SER A 539 2.76 -28.86 -5.70
N GLN A 540 3.59 -29.79 -5.26
CA GLN A 540 3.33 -30.48 -3.98
C GLN A 540 3.34 -29.48 -2.81
N GLU A 541 4.15 -28.44 -2.88
CA GLU A 541 4.26 -27.39 -1.87
C GLU A 541 3.01 -26.52 -1.82
N SER A 542 2.50 -26.07 -2.98
CA SER A 542 1.26 -25.28 -3.03
C SER A 542 0.05 -26.07 -2.53
N LEU A 543 -0.02 -27.36 -2.83
CA LEU A 543 -1.07 -28.24 -2.30
C LEU A 543 -0.98 -28.41 -0.78
N LEU A 544 0.23 -28.47 -0.22
CA LEU A 544 0.45 -28.51 1.22
C LEU A 544 0.03 -27.18 1.90
N GLY A 545 0.33 -26.04 1.30
CA GLY A 545 -0.11 -24.73 1.78
C GLY A 545 -1.62 -24.64 1.85
N GLN A 546 -2.29 -25.00 0.76
CA GLN A 546 -3.75 -25.04 0.68
C GLN A 546 -4.37 -25.98 1.73
N ALA A 547 -3.81 -27.18 1.90
CA ALA A 547 -4.28 -28.13 2.89
C ALA A 547 -4.11 -27.61 4.31
N ARG A 548 -2.94 -27.04 4.66
CA ARG A 548 -2.67 -26.44 5.98
C ARG A 548 -3.67 -25.35 6.31
N PHE A 549 -3.89 -24.42 5.37
CA PHE A 549 -4.86 -23.35 5.57
C PHE A 549 -6.27 -23.92 5.79
N ARG A 550 -6.71 -24.84 4.95
CA ARG A 550 -8.05 -25.46 5.06
C ARG A 550 -8.24 -26.14 6.40
N ASP A 551 -7.28 -26.99 6.81
CA ASP A 551 -7.36 -27.72 8.07
C ASP A 551 -7.38 -26.75 9.27
N ALA A 552 -6.58 -25.68 9.23
CA ALA A 552 -6.57 -24.67 10.27
C ALA A 552 -7.88 -23.86 10.33
N TYR A 553 -8.41 -23.48 9.17
CA TYR A 553 -9.68 -22.76 9.04
C TYR A 553 -10.85 -23.62 9.56
N GLU A 554 -10.96 -24.86 9.10
CA GLU A 554 -12.04 -25.79 9.49
C GLU A 554 -11.94 -26.13 10.98
N SER A 555 -10.72 -26.28 11.51
CA SER A 555 -10.49 -26.47 12.95
C SER A 555 -10.94 -25.25 13.77
N ARG A 556 -10.66 -24.04 13.31
CA ARG A 556 -10.98 -22.80 14.05
C ARG A 556 -12.47 -22.48 14.01
N TYR A 557 -13.09 -22.56 12.83
CA TYR A 557 -14.48 -22.12 12.61
C TYR A 557 -15.51 -23.24 12.62
N GLN A 558 -15.08 -24.49 12.74
CA GLN A 558 -15.95 -25.69 12.77
C GLN A 558 -16.93 -25.75 11.58
N ARG A 559 -16.49 -25.28 10.42
CA ARG A 559 -17.23 -25.29 9.16
C ARG A 559 -16.26 -25.45 7.99
N SER A 560 -16.77 -26.01 6.87
CA SER A 560 -15.96 -26.18 5.68
C SER A 560 -15.64 -24.85 5.02
N LEU A 561 -14.43 -24.73 4.48
CA LEU A 561 -13.98 -23.59 3.69
C LEU A 561 -14.78 -23.53 2.39
N VAL A 562 -15.39 -22.38 2.12
CA VAL A 562 -16.14 -22.12 0.88
C VAL A 562 -15.51 -20.98 0.12
N GLY A 563 -15.18 -21.20 -1.15
CA GLY A 563 -14.52 -20.21 -1.99
C GLY A 563 -13.06 -19.91 -1.61
N THR A 564 -12.52 -18.85 -2.16
CA THR A 564 -11.11 -18.43 -1.99
C THR A 564 -10.95 -17.15 -1.16
N THR A 565 -12.03 -16.48 -0.79
CA THR A 565 -12.00 -15.18 -0.13
C THR A 565 -11.20 -15.18 1.17
N ALA A 566 -11.42 -16.16 2.05
CA ALA A 566 -10.63 -16.27 3.28
C ALA A 566 -9.16 -16.59 2.98
N SER A 567 -8.88 -17.33 1.90
CA SER A 567 -7.53 -17.70 1.49
C SER A 567 -6.68 -16.48 1.12
N VAL A 568 -7.25 -15.47 0.44
CA VAL A 568 -6.49 -14.27 0.06
C VAL A 568 -6.20 -13.38 1.27
N GLY A 569 -7.09 -13.32 2.27
CA GLY A 569 -6.80 -12.68 3.54
C GLY A 569 -5.67 -13.36 4.31
N TYR A 570 -5.66 -14.70 4.30
CA TYR A 570 -4.57 -15.50 4.84
C TYR A 570 -3.24 -15.21 4.13
N ASP A 571 -3.23 -15.23 2.78
CA ASP A 571 -2.02 -15.06 1.99
C ASP A 571 -1.39 -13.66 2.17
N ALA A 572 -2.21 -12.59 2.15
CA ALA A 572 -1.75 -11.23 2.41
C ALA A 572 -1.08 -11.12 3.80
N THR A 573 -1.68 -11.78 4.79
CA THR A 573 -1.15 -11.80 6.15
C THR A 573 0.14 -12.60 6.23
N MET A 574 0.20 -13.78 5.62
CA MET A 574 1.41 -14.62 5.63
C MET A 574 2.61 -13.91 5.02
N LEU A 575 2.43 -13.16 3.93
CA LEU A 575 3.50 -12.37 3.31
C LEU A 575 4.03 -11.31 4.29
N LEU A 576 3.14 -10.57 4.94
CA LEU A 576 3.56 -9.56 5.92
C LEU A 576 4.27 -10.20 7.12
N LEU A 577 3.73 -11.31 7.65
CA LEU A 577 4.31 -12.00 8.79
C LEU A 577 5.67 -12.62 8.46
N GLU A 578 5.86 -13.14 7.23
CA GLU A 578 7.15 -13.64 6.77
C GLU A 578 8.20 -12.52 6.70
N ALA A 579 7.80 -11.32 6.24
CA ALA A 579 8.68 -10.15 6.26
C ALA A 579 9.09 -9.73 7.69
N LEU A 580 8.21 -9.96 8.66
CA LEU A 580 8.46 -9.66 10.08
C LEU A 580 9.27 -10.77 10.80
N ARG A 581 9.49 -11.93 10.18
CA ARG A 581 10.16 -13.09 10.80
C ARG A 581 11.58 -12.77 11.28
N ASN A 582 12.27 -11.85 10.61
CA ASN A 582 13.60 -11.39 11.00
C ASN A 582 13.61 -10.40 12.18
N ARG A 583 12.45 -10.17 12.81
CA ARG A 583 12.26 -9.29 13.99
C ARG A 583 12.74 -7.85 13.79
N ARG A 584 12.73 -7.35 12.57
CA ARG A 584 13.04 -5.96 12.27
C ARG A 584 11.77 -5.13 12.39
N LEU A 585 11.86 -3.96 13.02
CA LEU A 585 10.71 -3.13 13.38
C LEU A 585 10.65 -1.80 12.62
N GLU A 586 11.76 -1.41 12.00
CA GLU A 586 11.77 -0.16 11.25
C GLU A 586 11.05 -0.35 9.90
N PRO A 587 10.20 0.60 9.49
CA PRO A 587 9.41 0.49 8.26
C PRO A 587 10.25 0.21 7.01
N ASP A 588 11.41 0.84 6.87
CA ASP A 588 12.31 0.61 5.74
C ASP A 588 12.94 -0.79 5.75
N GLU A 589 13.25 -1.33 6.93
CA GLU A 589 13.77 -2.70 7.06
C GLU A 589 12.70 -3.74 6.79
N ILE A 590 11.46 -3.50 7.26
CA ILE A 590 10.31 -4.34 6.95
C ILE A 590 10.04 -4.31 5.45
N ARG A 591 10.07 -3.14 4.82
CA ARG A 591 9.95 -2.99 3.38
C ARG A 591 11.04 -3.77 2.64
N ALA A 592 12.29 -3.60 3.02
CA ALA A 592 13.41 -4.34 2.41
C ALA A 592 13.26 -5.85 2.59
N SER A 593 12.83 -6.31 3.76
CA SER A 593 12.54 -7.72 4.03
C SER A 593 11.38 -8.21 3.16
N PHE A 594 10.30 -7.44 3.04
CA PHE A 594 9.15 -7.75 2.19
C PHE A 594 9.55 -7.85 0.71
N GLU A 595 10.33 -6.90 0.21
CA GLU A 595 10.81 -6.87 -1.17
C GLU A 595 11.82 -8.00 -1.49
N SER A 596 12.38 -8.67 -0.48
CA SER A 596 13.26 -9.82 -0.61
C SER A 596 12.57 -11.18 -0.48
N LEU A 597 11.25 -11.21 -0.33
CA LEU A 597 10.51 -12.45 -0.14
C LEU A 597 10.55 -13.32 -1.40
N GLU A 598 10.93 -14.57 -1.24
CA GLU A 598 10.94 -15.60 -2.29
C GLU A 598 10.31 -16.90 -1.78
N GLY A 599 9.44 -17.49 -2.57
CA GLY A 599 8.89 -18.82 -2.31
C GLY A 599 8.00 -18.92 -1.06
N VAL A 600 7.30 -17.85 -0.68
CA VAL A 600 6.39 -17.85 0.47
C VAL A 600 5.17 -18.71 0.17
N LEU A 601 4.94 -19.69 1.03
CA LEU A 601 3.86 -20.65 0.86
C LEU A 601 2.54 -20.11 1.39
N GLY A 602 1.63 -19.83 0.49
CA GLY A 602 0.26 -19.40 0.79
C GLY A 602 -0.80 -20.48 0.61
N ALA A 603 -2.04 -20.10 0.83
CA ALA A 603 -3.23 -20.94 0.62
C ALA A 603 -3.64 -21.02 -0.87
N THR A 604 -3.33 -19.97 -1.67
CA THR A 604 -3.70 -19.92 -3.09
C THR A 604 -2.50 -20.11 -4.03
N GLY A 605 -1.31 -20.33 -3.51
CA GLY A 605 -0.10 -20.57 -4.30
C GLY A 605 1.19 -20.30 -3.53
N VAL A 606 2.28 -20.23 -4.28
CA VAL A 606 3.60 -19.81 -3.79
C VAL A 606 3.85 -18.40 -4.31
N PHE A 607 4.31 -17.52 -3.44
CA PHE A 607 4.48 -16.11 -3.73
C PHE A 607 5.92 -15.66 -3.60
N SER A 608 6.30 -14.72 -4.44
CA SER A 608 7.57 -14.00 -4.36
C SER A 608 7.32 -12.51 -4.60
N VAL A 609 8.24 -11.66 -4.18
CA VAL A 609 8.18 -10.23 -4.48
C VAL A 609 9.26 -9.89 -5.50
N VAL A 610 8.85 -9.39 -6.65
CA VAL A 610 9.74 -9.06 -7.78
C VAL A 610 9.49 -7.61 -8.18
N GLU A 611 10.53 -6.79 -8.16
CA GLU A 611 10.45 -5.36 -8.52
C GLU A 611 9.32 -4.62 -7.77
N GLY A 612 9.12 -4.95 -6.48
CA GLY A 612 8.08 -4.33 -5.64
C GLY A 612 6.67 -4.82 -5.90
N ARG A 613 6.47 -5.91 -6.65
CA ARG A 613 5.18 -6.55 -6.91
C ARG A 613 5.12 -7.92 -6.28
N ILE A 614 3.98 -8.27 -5.69
CA ILE A 614 3.69 -9.65 -5.30
C ILE A 614 3.37 -10.41 -6.59
N VAL A 615 4.17 -11.42 -6.89
CA VAL A 615 3.93 -12.33 -8.00
C VAL A 615 3.67 -13.73 -7.47
N ARG A 616 2.73 -14.44 -8.10
CA ARG A 616 2.43 -15.83 -7.79
C ARG A 616 3.16 -16.72 -8.77
N ASP A 617 3.71 -17.84 -8.30
CA ASP A 617 4.26 -18.83 -9.21
C ASP A 617 3.18 -19.38 -10.11
N THR A 618 3.34 -19.15 -11.42
CA THR A 618 2.35 -19.53 -12.44
C THR A 618 2.95 -20.43 -13.50
N GLU A 619 2.15 -21.33 -14.02
CA GLU A 619 2.47 -22.18 -15.18
C GLU A 619 1.48 -21.93 -16.31
N VAL A 620 1.94 -22.15 -17.55
CA VAL A 620 1.05 -22.07 -18.72
C VAL A 620 0.23 -23.33 -18.81
N VAL A 621 -1.09 -23.14 -18.86
CA VAL A 621 -2.09 -24.23 -18.87
C VAL A 621 -2.98 -24.12 -20.10
N ARG A 622 -3.63 -25.24 -20.44
CA ARG A 622 -4.78 -25.26 -21.35
C ARG A 622 -6.05 -25.53 -20.55
N ILE A 623 -7.08 -24.76 -20.80
CA ILE A 623 -8.40 -25.04 -20.22
C ILE A 623 -9.03 -26.21 -20.96
N ASP A 624 -9.26 -27.31 -20.27
CA ASP A 624 -10.05 -28.44 -20.75
C ASP A 624 -11.34 -28.57 -19.94
N ARG A 625 -12.43 -28.19 -20.55
CA ARG A 625 -13.74 -28.05 -19.90
C ARG A 625 -13.71 -27.02 -18.77
N GLN A 626 -13.69 -27.45 -17.51
CA GLN A 626 -13.64 -26.60 -16.32
C GLN A 626 -12.35 -26.77 -15.51
N ALA A 627 -11.32 -27.33 -16.13
CA ALA A 627 -10.04 -27.58 -15.47
C ALA A 627 -8.89 -26.91 -16.21
N ALA A 628 -8.00 -26.26 -15.47
CA ALA A 628 -6.72 -25.77 -15.96
C ALA A 628 -5.72 -26.94 -15.95
N VAL A 629 -5.26 -27.37 -17.12
CA VAL A 629 -4.35 -28.52 -17.28
C VAL A 629 -2.99 -28.02 -17.75
N PRO A 630 -1.89 -28.27 -17.00
CA PRO A 630 -0.56 -27.89 -17.40
C PRO A 630 -0.17 -28.45 -18.77
N ILE A 631 0.39 -27.61 -19.64
CA ILE A 631 0.71 -28.00 -21.02
C ILE A 631 1.78 -29.11 -21.06
N GLU A 632 2.75 -29.06 -20.18
CA GLU A 632 3.78 -30.10 -20.08
C GLU A 632 3.25 -31.49 -19.68
N ARG A 633 2.10 -31.54 -19.00
CA ARG A 633 1.43 -32.79 -18.61
C ARG A 633 0.48 -33.32 -19.69
N MET A 634 0.18 -32.52 -20.71
CA MET A 634 -0.55 -32.99 -21.87
C MET A 634 0.38 -33.88 -22.68
N ARG A 635 0.18 -35.20 -22.64
CA ARG A 635 0.86 -36.11 -23.57
C ARG A 635 0.55 -35.63 -24.99
N PRO A 636 1.57 -35.48 -25.86
CA PRO A 636 1.30 -35.22 -27.27
C PRO A 636 0.35 -36.32 -27.77
N PRO A 637 -0.65 -36.02 -28.61
CA PRO A 637 -1.47 -37.02 -29.20
C PRO A 637 -0.58 -38.06 -29.81
N LEU A 638 -0.76 -39.32 -29.40
CA LEU A 638 0.02 -40.48 -29.92
C LEU A 638 -0.01 -40.42 -31.43
N GLY A 639 1.13 -40.14 -32.00
CA GLY A 639 1.39 -39.73 -33.36
C GLY A 639 0.54 -40.37 -34.41
N GLU A 640 0.03 -39.58 -35.28
CA GLU A 640 -0.13 -39.96 -36.66
C GLU A 640 1.26 -40.33 -37.19
N ARG A 641 1.57 -41.64 -37.15
CA ARG A 641 2.66 -42.16 -37.95
C ARG A 641 2.29 -41.88 -39.40
N ARG A 642 2.93 -40.87 -39.98
CA ARG A 642 2.93 -40.68 -41.41
C ARG A 642 3.32 -42.04 -42.04
N ARG A 643 2.39 -42.65 -42.72
CA ARG A 643 2.66 -43.69 -43.73
C ARG A 643 2.88 -43.02 -45.08
#